data_6a633b9092925c0892cd6136c269e82b
#
_entry.id   6a633b9092925c0892cd6136c269e82b
#
_cell.length_a   1.000
_cell.length_b   1.000
_cell.length_c   1.000
_cell.angle_alpha   90.00
_cell.angle_beta   90.00
_cell.angle_gamma   90.00
#
_symmetry.space_group_name_H-M   'P 1'
#
loop_
_entity.id
_entity.type
_entity.pdbx_description
1 polymer ?
#
loop_
_entity_poly.entity_id
_entity_poly.type
_entity_poly.pdbx_seq_one_letter_code
_entity_poly.pdbx_strand_id
1 'polypeptide(L)'
;MPKKRSGGGLSPTQQAAKFLGVSVLAGAVLAGIALPAVGALGLAAKGSVEGFDALPTNLKTPPLSQRTNILDAEGGTIATVYSRDRTVVDLKDISPYMQKAIVAIEDSRFYEHGAIDLKGVLRALNKNARSGGVSEGASTLTQQYVKNVFVEEAGDDPTKVAQATQQTIGRKIQELKLAIQVEEELGKKKILENYLNITFFGQQAYGVEAASQRYFSKHAKDLTVQEAALLAGIVQSPSRYDPVNDEAEATKRRNVVLNRMAQVGDISTAEAEKAKKAPLGLKVSKPKNGCITAVDGASFFCDYVREVFLSEPVFGKTRKDRAKVWNQGGLTIRTTLDPQAQESVQQSLKDHVNKSDSVAAASTLVEPGTGKVLAMGQTKPYGYGKNETEINYSVDHAAGGSNYGFPTGSTFKPFVAAAALEEGRPPTQEYSSPYEMPYPEPVQTCSGKPWLNTAGEKVPNESESEVGPYRLKKAMALSVNTYFVQMVSDIGLCPVMKMTDALHVVQGSGEKLPEVPAISLGSKGVSPLTMASAYAAFASRGMYCTPIVIESIAQKIGNKQQSLDVPKSTCSRAMSEKTADTVSTLLQGVVDSGTGKAAGLTDRDNAGKTGTTDERKNAWFVGYTPNLSGAVWVGSASQQVQMKNITIGGQYHELVFGGAVPGPIWKDAMTGALAGKDSPSFNLVDIPDEDKNKDKDKNKDRDKEKPDDGNNGDDGNNGGDDGFIGGLTDGGNGNGGSDGGFPGNLIQGPGNGPGGRH
;
A
#
# COMPACT_ATOMS: atom_id res chain seq x y z
N MET A 1 -60.01 84.00 36.94
CA MET A 1 -60.10 84.52 35.57
C MET A 1 -58.71 84.30 34.87
N PRO A 2 -58.57 83.45 33.90
CA PRO A 2 -57.29 83.27 33.26
C PRO A 2 -57.15 84.21 32.02
N LYS A 3 -55.99 84.87 31.89
CA LYS A 3 -55.64 85.73 30.75
C LYS A 3 -55.38 84.93 29.54
N LYS A 4 -56.12 85.25 28.43
CA LYS A 4 -55.82 84.78 27.05
C LYS A 4 -54.50 85.32 26.57
N ARG A 5 -53.52 84.43 26.20
CA ARG A 5 -52.34 84.82 25.39
C ARG A 5 -52.75 84.73 23.91
N SER A 6 -52.63 85.87 23.22
CA SER A 6 -52.80 85.95 21.79
C SER A 6 -51.60 85.32 21.12
N GLY A 7 -51.85 84.22 20.36
CA GLY A 7 -50.84 83.60 19.48
C GLY A 7 -50.70 84.42 18.18
N GLY A 8 -49.58 85.10 18.01
CA GLY A 8 -49.17 85.75 16.75
C GLY A 8 -48.65 84.62 15.80
N GLY A 9 -49.52 84.07 14.95
CA GLY A 9 -49.12 83.17 13.87
C GLY A 9 -48.40 83.97 12.79
N LEU A 10 -47.25 83.46 12.35
CA LEU A 10 -46.53 84.02 11.18
C LEU A 10 -47.41 84.03 9.96
N SER A 11 -47.32 85.13 9.14
CA SER A 11 -48.06 85.23 7.89
C SER A 11 -47.71 84.10 6.88
N PRO A 12 -48.61 83.70 6.00
CA PRO A 12 -48.30 82.66 4.98
C PRO A 12 -47.03 82.90 4.19
N THR A 13 -46.68 84.17 3.92
CA THR A 13 -45.44 84.57 3.28
C THR A 13 -44.19 84.38 4.14
N GLN A 14 -44.32 84.62 5.46
CA GLN A 14 -43.22 84.33 6.42
C GLN A 14 -43.05 82.82 6.66
N GLN A 15 -44.13 82.02 6.56
CA GLN A 15 -44.05 80.56 6.63
C GLN A 15 -43.42 79.98 5.37
N ALA A 16 -43.81 80.51 4.19
CA ALA A 16 -43.21 80.10 2.91
C ALA A 16 -41.69 80.46 2.81
N ALA A 17 -41.31 81.69 3.29
CA ALA A 17 -39.90 82.10 3.35
C ALA A 17 -39.06 81.22 4.32
N LYS A 18 -39.65 80.87 5.48
CA LYS A 18 -38.96 79.93 6.40
C LYS A 18 -38.88 78.52 5.84
N PHE A 19 -39.90 78.08 5.12
CA PHE A 19 -39.89 76.76 4.48
C PHE A 19 -38.85 76.70 3.35
N LEU A 20 -38.73 77.76 2.57
CA LEU A 20 -37.71 77.87 1.51
C LEU A 20 -36.31 77.99 2.13
N GLY A 21 -36.11 78.77 3.18
CA GLY A 21 -34.83 78.87 3.90
C GLY A 21 -34.37 77.56 4.54
N VAL A 22 -35.30 76.80 5.16
CA VAL A 22 -35.01 75.50 5.70
C VAL A 22 -34.74 74.48 4.63
N SER A 23 -35.45 74.52 3.48
CA SER A 23 -35.23 73.62 2.36
C SER A 23 -33.87 73.90 1.66
N VAL A 24 -33.45 75.17 1.52
CA VAL A 24 -32.13 75.56 1.00
C VAL A 24 -31.01 75.12 1.96
N LEU A 25 -31.20 75.38 3.24
CA LEU A 25 -30.25 74.93 4.28
C LEU A 25 -30.16 73.40 4.36
N ALA A 26 -31.28 72.68 4.30
CA ALA A 26 -31.28 71.20 4.26
C ALA A 26 -30.64 70.68 2.95
N GLY A 27 -30.86 71.35 1.83
CA GLY A 27 -30.20 71.02 0.57
C GLY A 27 -28.68 71.28 0.61
N ALA A 28 -28.23 72.41 1.21
CA ALA A 28 -26.82 72.69 1.39
C ALA A 28 -26.11 71.76 2.38
N VAL A 29 -26.81 71.35 3.45
CA VAL A 29 -26.30 70.37 4.42
C VAL A 29 -26.22 69.00 3.79
N LEU A 30 -27.27 68.59 3.02
CA LEU A 30 -27.23 67.31 2.27
C LEU A 30 -26.15 67.33 1.20
N ALA A 31 -25.97 68.42 0.47
CA ALA A 31 -24.88 68.56 -0.50
C ALA A 31 -23.50 68.58 0.17
N GLY A 32 -23.38 69.23 1.34
CA GLY A 32 -22.14 69.25 2.11
C GLY A 32 -21.76 67.90 2.72
N ILE A 33 -22.72 67.04 3.02
CA ILE A 33 -22.50 65.67 3.49
C ILE A 33 -22.31 64.74 2.26
N ALA A 34 -23.02 64.95 1.16
CA ALA A 34 -22.94 64.08 0.00
C ALA A 34 -21.66 64.29 -0.83
N LEU A 35 -21.17 65.54 -0.97
CA LEU A 35 -19.94 65.85 -1.77
C LEU A 35 -18.69 65.16 -1.28
N PRO A 36 -18.34 65.13 0.04
CA PRO A 36 -17.22 64.36 0.55
C PRO A 36 -17.45 62.85 0.37
N ALA A 37 -18.69 62.38 0.56
CA ALA A 37 -19.03 60.96 0.37
C ALA A 37 -18.94 60.54 -1.09
N VAL A 38 -19.37 61.35 -2.02
CA VAL A 38 -19.24 61.11 -3.48
C VAL A 38 -17.79 61.20 -3.91
N GLY A 39 -17.00 62.14 -3.36
CA GLY A 39 -15.56 62.27 -3.60
C GLY A 39 -14.78 61.04 -3.02
N ALA A 40 -15.13 60.62 -1.81
CA ALA A 40 -14.56 59.44 -1.21
C ALA A 40 -14.94 58.14 -1.95
N LEU A 41 -16.17 58.04 -2.41
CA LEU A 41 -16.65 56.93 -3.29
C LEU A 41 -15.94 56.97 -4.64
N GLY A 42 -15.70 58.15 -5.23
CA GLY A 42 -14.94 58.29 -6.48
C GLY A 42 -13.48 57.88 -6.36
N LEU A 43 -12.82 58.32 -5.28
CA LEU A 43 -11.43 57.91 -4.97
C LEU A 43 -11.33 56.40 -4.62
N ALA A 44 -12.29 55.91 -3.86
CA ALA A 44 -12.39 54.48 -3.57
C ALA A 44 -12.67 53.64 -4.83
N ALA A 45 -13.52 54.16 -5.73
CA ALA A 45 -13.79 53.52 -7.02
C ALA A 45 -12.53 53.52 -7.91
N LYS A 46 -11.74 54.61 -7.96
CA LYS A 46 -10.51 54.66 -8.75
C LYS A 46 -9.44 53.74 -8.19
N GLY A 47 -9.21 53.72 -6.88
CA GLY A 47 -8.30 52.77 -6.22
C GLY A 47 -8.79 51.32 -6.36
N SER A 48 -10.10 51.08 -6.41
CA SER A 48 -10.67 49.75 -6.64
C SER A 48 -10.50 49.30 -8.10
N VAL A 49 -10.56 50.21 -9.08
CA VAL A 49 -10.29 49.89 -10.48
C VAL A 49 -8.83 49.57 -10.71
N GLU A 50 -7.91 50.39 -10.19
CA GLU A 50 -6.48 50.13 -10.28
C GLU A 50 -6.09 48.84 -9.55
N GLY A 51 -6.68 48.56 -8.38
CA GLY A 51 -6.52 47.31 -7.63
C GLY A 51 -7.15 46.12 -8.37
N PHE A 52 -8.27 46.30 -9.05
CA PHE A 52 -8.93 45.29 -9.85
C PHE A 52 -8.08 44.89 -11.09
N ASP A 53 -7.49 45.88 -11.77
CA ASP A 53 -6.64 45.64 -12.93
C ASP A 53 -5.33 44.95 -12.57
N ALA A 54 -4.80 45.24 -11.38
CA ALA A 54 -3.57 44.63 -10.85
C ALA A 54 -3.75 43.17 -10.38
N LEU A 55 -5.00 42.67 -10.18
CA LEU A 55 -5.25 41.29 -9.79
C LEU A 55 -4.89 40.32 -10.91
N PRO A 56 -4.41 39.11 -10.61
CA PRO A 56 -4.11 38.07 -11.61
C PRO A 56 -5.28 37.84 -12.54
N THR A 57 -5.00 37.78 -13.85
CA THR A 57 -6.00 37.57 -14.92
C THR A 57 -6.08 36.11 -15.38
N ASN A 58 -5.25 35.20 -14.88
CA ASN A 58 -5.24 33.80 -15.25
C ASN A 58 -5.66 32.91 -14.09
N LEU A 59 -6.86 32.35 -14.17
CA LEU A 59 -7.26 31.25 -13.31
C LEU A 59 -6.56 29.99 -13.83
N LYS A 60 -5.47 29.61 -13.19
CA LYS A 60 -4.90 28.28 -13.41
C LYS A 60 -5.84 27.27 -12.76
N THR A 61 -6.64 26.59 -13.58
CA THR A 61 -7.41 25.43 -13.07
C THR A 61 -6.45 24.26 -12.89
N PRO A 62 -6.04 23.92 -11.65
CA PRO A 62 -5.20 22.75 -11.43
C PRO A 62 -6.00 21.50 -11.88
N PRO A 63 -5.33 20.46 -12.37
CA PRO A 63 -6.01 19.18 -12.57
C PRO A 63 -6.64 18.75 -11.24
N LEU A 64 -7.94 18.40 -11.28
CA LEU A 64 -8.66 17.98 -10.08
C LEU A 64 -8.06 16.71 -9.51
N SER A 65 -7.89 16.67 -8.18
CA SER A 65 -7.47 15.45 -7.48
C SER A 65 -8.53 14.35 -7.68
N GLN A 66 -8.12 13.17 -8.10
CA GLN A 66 -8.98 12.05 -8.43
C GLN A 66 -8.53 10.76 -7.75
N ARG A 67 -9.37 9.73 -7.80
CA ARG A 67 -9.00 8.37 -7.38
C ARG A 67 -7.86 7.83 -8.23
N THR A 68 -6.94 7.15 -7.58
CA THR A 68 -5.94 6.27 -8.21
C THR A 68 -6.34 4.83 -7.99
N ASN A 69 -6.35 4.02 -9.04
CA ASN A 69 -6.59 2.58 -8.97
C ASN A 69 -5.26 1.85 -9.08
N ILE A 70 -4.98 0.99 -8.12
CA ILE A 70 -3.84 0.08 -8.13
C ILE A 70 -4.39 -1.28 -8.56
N LEU A 71 -3.87 -1.81 -9.64
CA LEU A 71 -4.33 -3.04 -10.28
C LEU A 71 -3.23 -4.10 -10.20
N ASP A 72 -3.63 -5.37 -10.10
CA ASP A 72 -2.74 -6.52 -10.27
C ASP A 72 -2.30 -6.70 -11.74
N ALA A 73 -1.50 -7.72 -12.00
CA ALA A 73 -0.98 -8.03 -13.34
C ALA A 73 -2.08 -8.44 -14.34
N GLU A 74 -3.24 -8.93 -13.86
CA GLU A 74 -4.37 -9.33 -14.70
C GLU A 74 -5.37 -8.17 -14.92
N GLY A 75 -5.28 -7.08 -14.14
CA GLY A 75 -6.14 -5.90 -14.21
C GLY A 75 -7.23 -5.89 -13.13
N GLY A 76 -7.21 -6.83 -12.21
CA GLY A 76 -8.04 -6.79 -11.01
C GLY A 76 -7.64 -5.64 -10.09
N THR A 77 -8.60 -5.08 -9.35
CA THR A 77 -8.32 -3.95 -8.45
C THR A 77 -7.77 -4.44 -7.12
N ILE A 78 -6.52 -4.09 -6.81
CA ILE A 78 -5.89 -4.31 -5.50
C ILE A 78 -6.42 -3.30 -4.48
N ALA A 79 -6.35 -2.01 -4.82
CA ALA A 79 -6.75 -0.92 -3.94
C ALA A 79 -7.15 0.32 -4.74
N THR A 80 -7.94 1.19 -4.09
CA THR A 80 -8.21 2.54 -4.55
C THR A 80 -7.64 3.51 -3.52
N VAL A 81 -6.84 4.50 -3.97
CA VAL A 81 -6.23 5.50 -3.10
C VAL A 81 -6.56 6.90 -3.58
N TYR A 82 -6.83 7.82 -2.65
CA TYR A 82 -7.16 9.21 -2.97
C TYR A 82 -6.97 10.14 -1.76
N SER A 83 -6.60 11.39 -2.02
CA SER A 83 -6.71 12.47 -1.05
C SER A 83 -8.12 13.04 -1.03
N ARG A 84 -8.77 13.09 -2.21
CA ARG A 84 -10.17 13.51 -2.39
C ARG A 84 -10.89 12.46 -3.21
N ASP A 85 -11.97 11.92 -2.67
CA ASP A 85 -12.81 10.94 -3.38
C ASP A 85 -13.52 11.61 -4.53
N ARG A 86 -12.95 11.54 -5.73
CA ARG A 86 -13.49 12.17 -6.94
C ARG A 86 -13.29 11.30 -8.17
N THR A 87 -14.36 11.25 -8.95
CA THR A 87 -14.34 10.73 -10.31
C THR A 87 -14.93 11.82 -11.22
N VAL A 88 -14.13 12.33 -12.14
CA VAL A 88 -14.58 13.37 -13.10
C VAL A 88 -15.37 12.70 -14.22
N VAL A 89 -16.57 13.24 -14.50
CA VAL A 89 -17.47 12.77 -15.55
C VAL A 89 -17.90 13.93 -16.46
N ASP A 90 -18.19 13.63 -17.73
CA ASP A 90 -18.72 14.62 -18.67
C ASP A 90 -20.15 15.02 -18.29
N LEU A 91 -20.59 16.23 -18.68
CA LEU A 91 -21.94 16.71 -18.37
C LEU A 91 -23.04 15.79 -18.93
N LYS A 92 -22.80 15.10 -20.06
CA LYS A 92 -23.72 14.12 -20.66
C LYS A 92 -23.93 12.87 -19.78
N ASP A 93 -22.95 12.57 -18.92
CA ASP A 93 -22.95 11.44 -17.99
C ASP A 93 -23.45 11.85 -16.59
N ILE A 94 -24.10 13.02 -16.49
CA ILE A 94 -24.77 13.52 -15.28
C ILE A 94 -26.26 13.65 -15.58
N SER A 95 -27.10 13.08 -14.69
CA SER A 95 -28.57 13.13 -14.82
C SER A 95 -29.06 14.54 -15.12
N PRO A 96 -29.96 14.72 -16.11
CA PRO A 96 -30.61 16.01 -16.36
C PRO A 96 -31.30 16.58 -15.12
N TYR A 97 -31.83 15.73 -14.24
CA TYR A 97 -32.42 16.17 -12.97
C TYR A 97 -31.41 16.84 -12.06
N MET A 98 -30.16 16.31 -12.00
CA MET A 98 -29.09 16.92 -11.20
C MET A 98 -28.66 18.28 -11.75
N GLN A 99 -28.51 18.40 -13.07
CA GLN A 99 -28.18 19.66 -13.74
C GLN A 99 -29.23 20.73 -13.44
N LYS A 100 -30.54 20.38 -13.57
CA LYS A 100 -31.66 21.25 -13.26
C LYS A 100 -31.75 21.60 -11.78
N ALA A 101 -31.62 20.61 -10.88
CA ALA A 101 -31.75 20.81 -9.44
C ALA A 101 -30.73 21.80 -8.90
N ILE A 102 -29.45 21.67 -9.32
CA ILE A 102 -28.37 22.58 -8.85
C ILE A 102 -28.58 23.99 -9.41
N VAL A 103 -28.96 24.14 -10.68
CA VAL A 103 -29.25 25.43 -11.27
C VAL A 103 -30.49 26.07 -10.61
N ALA A 104 -31.55 25.32 -10.39
CA ALA A 104 -32.77 25.83 -9.76
C ALA A 104 -32.51 26.39 -8.35
N ILE A 105 -31.71 25.71 -7.53
CA ILE A 105 -31.52 26.11 -6.15
C ILE A 105 -30.40 27.13 -5.94
N GLU A 106 -29.28 27.04 -6.68
CA GLU A 106 -28.11 27.90 -6.49
C GLU A 106 -28.19 29.17 -7.40
N ASP A 107 -28.64 29.04 -8.64
CA ASP A 107 -28.61 30.13 -9.62
C ASP A 107 -29.66 29.91 -10.72
N SER A 108 -30.92 30.11 -10.39
CA SER A 108 -32.05 29.77 -11.28
C SER A 108 -32.09 30.49 -12.64
N ARG A 109 -31.28 31.52 -12.82
CA ARG A 109 -31.13 32.25 -14.10
C ARG A 109 -29.73 32.10 -14.70
N PHE A 110 -29.02 31.07 -14.30
CA PHE A 110 -27.64 30.80 -14.72
C PHE A 110 -27.39 30.97 -16.22
N TYR A 111 -28.33 30.53 -17.03
CA TYR A 111 -28.24 30.61 -18.50
C TYR A 111 -28.68 31.98 -19.08
N GLU A 112 -29.22 32.91 -18.24
CA GLU A 112 -29.78 34.18 -18.67
C GLU A 112 -28.89 35.39 -18.38
N HIS A 113 -27.85 35.24 -17.51
CA HIS A 113 -26.94 36.31 -17.12
C HIS A 113 -25.47 35.91 -17.35
N GLY A 114 -24.55 36.86 -17.30
CA GLY A 114 -23.12 36.59 -17.32
C GLY A 114 -22.56 36.16 -15.95
N ALA A 115 -21.31 36.46 -15.68
CA ALA A 115 -20.64 36.13 -14.41
C ALA A 115 -21.30 36.76 -13.17
N ILE A 116 -22.07 37.83 -13.36
CA ILE A 116 -22.77 38.59 -12.31
C ILE A 116 -24.27 38.62 -12.62
N ASP A 117 -25.11 38.24 -11.67
CA ASP A 117 -26.53 38.42 -11.72
C ASP A 117 -26.97 39.70 -10.98
N LEU A 118 -27.00 40.84 -11.66
CA LEU A 118 -27.41 42.12 -11.09
C LEU A 118 -28.82 42.10 -10.51
N LYS A 119 -29.76 41.43 -11.20
CA LYS A 119 -31.15 41.29 -10.72
C LYS A 119 -31.21 40.45 -9.44
N GLY A 120 -30.41 39.38 -9.36
CA GLY A 120 -30.27 38.53 -8.19
C GLY A 120 -29.65 39.26 -6.99
N VAL A 121 -28.61 40.07 -7.25
CA VAL A 121 -27.99 40.92 -6.19
C VAL A 121 -29.01 41.89 -5.62
N LEU A 122 -29.77 42.62 -6.46
CA LEU A 122 -30.82 43.55 -5.99
C LEU A 122 -31.92 42.84 -5.21
N ARG A 123 -32.35 41.65 -5.66
CA ARG A 123 -33.36 40.83 -4.99
C ARG A 123 -32.84 40.38 -3.61
N ALA A 124 -31.61 39.86 -3.53
CA ALA A 124 -30.99 39.42 -2.27
C ALA A 124 -30.82 40.57 -1.29
N LEU A 125 -30.38 41.76 -1.75
CA LEU A 125 -30.28 42.98 -0.95
C LEU A 125 -31.65 43.37 -0.32
N ASN A 126 -32.72 43.39 -1.11
CA ASN A 126 -34.05 43.72 -0.64
C ASN A 126 -34.57 42.69 0.39
N LYS A 127 -34.34 41.40 0.14
CA LYS A 127 -34.76 40.32 1.06
C LYS A 127 -33.98 40.32 2.35
N ASN A 128 -32.65 40.49 2.29
CA ASN A 128 -31.78 40.53 3.47
C ASN A 128 -32.07 41.79 4.33
N ALA A 129 -32.35 42.94 3.69
CA ALA A 129 -32.76 44.15 4.41
C ALA A 129 -34.09 43.96 5.16
N ARG A 130 -35.05 43.21 4.60
CA ARG A 130 -36.35 42.93 5.27
C ARG A 130 -36.25 41.88 6.36
N SER A 131 -35.31 40.90 6.25
CA SER A 131 -35.17 39.83 7.24
C SER A 131 -34.22 40.18 8.38
N GLY A 132 -33.55 41.33 8.34
CA GLY A 132 -32.55 41.72 9.37
C GLY A 132 -31.29 40.87 9.42
N GLY A 133 -31.06 40.04 8.40
CA GLY A 133 -29.91 39.15 8.31
C GLY A 133 -29.71 38.56 6.92
N VAL A 134 -28.64 37.80 6.70
CA VAL A 134 -28.35 37.17 5.41
C VAL A 134 -29.29 35.97 5.20
N SER A 135 -30.42 36.20 4.51
CA SER A 135 -31.42 35.18 4.20
C SER A 135 -31.32 34.61 2.79
N GLU A 136 -30.66 35.33 1.88
CA GLU A 136 -30.46 34.90 0.49
C GLU A 136 -29.05 35.25 0.00
N GLY A 137 -28.34 34.30 -0.61
CA GLY A 137 -27.04 34.50 -1.26
C GLY A 137 -27.21 35.11 -2.65
N ALA A 138 -26.24 35.97 -3.05
CA ALA A 138 -26.20 36.63 -4.34
C ALA A 138 -25.08 36.12 -5.27
N SER A 139 -24.34 35.07 -4.84
CA SER A 139 -23.23 34.51 -5.62
C SER A 139 -23.75 33.59 -6.74
N THR A 140 -23.27 33.81 -7.97
CA THR A 140 -23.59 32.96 -9.12
C THR A 140 -22.84 31.61 -9.04
N LEU A 141 -23.30 30.61 -9.81
CA LEU A 141 -22.61 29.33 -9.98
C LEU A 141 -21.18 29.52 -10.48
N THR A 142 -20.93 30.47 -11.38
CA THR A 142 -19.59 30.78 -11.87
C THR A 142 -18.65 31.28 -10.74
N GLN A 143 -19.14 32.17 -9.86
CA GLN A 143 -18.39 32.63 -8.69
C GLN A 143 -18.11 31.51 -7.69
N GLN A 144 -19.08 30.63 -7.47
CA GLN A 144 -18.88 29.47 -6.61
C GLN A 144 -17.86 28.47 -7.20
N TYR A 145 -17.87 28.29 -8.52
CA TYR A 145 -16.85 27.49 -9.21
C TYR A 145 -15.45 28.06 -8.98
N VAL A 146 -15.25 29.37 -9.21
CA VAL A 146 -13.96 30.05 -8.97
C VAL A 146 -13.50 29.88 -7.51
N LYS A 147 -14.38 30.06 -6.54
CA LYS A 147 -14.09 29.80 -5.12
C LYS A 147 -13.61 28.36 -4.89
N ASN A 148 -14.29 27.38 -5.47
CA ASN A 148 -13.91 25.96 -5.33
C ASN A 148 -12.57 25.67 -5.99
N VAL A 149 -12.20 26.35 -7.09
CA VAL A 149 -10.87 26.26 -7.70
C VAL A 149 -9.78 26.74 -6.73
N PHE A 150 -9.99 27.86 -6.01
CA PHE A 150 -9.03 28.30 -4.99
C PHE A 150 -8.85 27.30 -3.85
N VAL A 151 -9.94 26.63 -3.44
CA VAL A 151 -9.85 25.56 -2.43
C VAL A 151 -9.09 24.34 -2.97
N GLU A 152 -9.25 24.01 -4.25
CA GLU A 152 -8.49 22.92 -4.89
C GLU A 152 -7.01 23.26 -5.02
N GLU A 153 -6.66 24.50 -5.41
CA GLU A 153 -5.27 25.00 -5.45
C GLU A 153 -4.59 25.00 -4.07
N ALA A 154 -5.35 25.28 -3.01
CA ALA A 154 -4.85 25.24 -1.64
C ALA A 154 -4.43 23.82 -1.21
N GLY A 155 -4.99 22.77 -1.86
CA GLY A 155 -4.70 21.37 -1.56
C GLY A 155 -5.06 21.01 -0.11
N ASP A 156 -4.16 20.32 0.57
CA ASP A 156 -4.34 19.87 1.96
C ASP A 156 -3.68 20.83 2.99
N ASP A 157 -3.25 22.04 2.56
CA ASP A 157 -2.66 23.04 3.45
C ASP A 157 -3.79 23.81 4.19
N PRO A 158 -3.98 23.61 5.51
CA PRO A 158 -5.07 24.22 6.26
C PRO A 158 -5.04 25.76 6.22
N THR A 159 -3.84 26.36 6.16
CA THR A 159 -3.66 27.81 6.14
C THR A 159 -4.14 28.39 4.82
N LYS A 160 -3.77 27.74 3.70
CA LYS A 160 -4.22 28.15 2.37
C LYS A 160 -5.71 27.90 2.16
N VAL A 161 -6.25 26.79 2.66
CA VAL A 161 -7.69 26.53 2.62
C VAL A 161 -8.46 27.58 3.42
N ALA A 162 -7.96 27.98 4.61
CA ALA A 162 -8.55 29.05 5.40
C ALA A 162 -8.53 30.38 4.63
N GLN A 163 -7.42 30.72 3.98
CA GLN A 163 -7.30 31.92 3.11
C GLN A 163 -8.28 31.87 1.93
N ALA A 164 -8.39 30.73 1.24
CA ALA A 164 -9.29 30.52 0.11
C ALA A 164 -10.78 30.61 0.50
N THR A 165 -11.12 30.36 1.76
CA THR A 165 -12.50 30.39 2.28
C THR A 165 -12.85 31.65 3.09
N GLN A 166 -11.88 32.53 3.40
CA GLN A 166 -12.13 33.77 4.13
C GLN A 166 -13.18 34.65 3.42
N GLN A 167 -14.09 35.26 4.21
CA GLN A 167 -15.10 36.18 3.69
C GLN A 167 -14.58 37.62 3.71
N THR A 168 -13.61 37.94 2.84
CA THR A 168 -13.06 39.30 2.70
C THR A 168 -13.55 39.96 1.39
N ILE A 169 -13.66 41.28 1.41
CA ILE A 169 -14.04 42.08 0.23
C ILE A 169 -13.01 41.86 -0.89
N GLY A 170 -11.72 41.90 -0.60
CA GLY A 170 -10.67 41.69 -1.60
C GLY A 170 -10.76 40.35 -2.31
N ARG A 171 -10.98 39.27 -1.55
CA ARG A 171 -11.21 37.92 -2.14
C ARG A 171 -12.47 37.90 -3.01
N LYS A 172 -13.56 38.56 -2.59
CA LYS A 172 -14.79 38.60 -3.37
C LYS A 172 -14.64 39.39 -4.68
N ILE A 173 -13.82 40.44 -4.68
CA ILE A 173 -13.48 41.18 -5.90
C ILE A 173 -12.64 40.30 -6.84
N GLN A 174 -11.67 39.54 -6.30
CA GLN A 174 -10.89 38.59 -7.09
C GLN A 174 -11.75 37.48 -7.71
N GLU A 175 -12.66 36.88 -6.92
CA GLU A 175 -13.62 35.89 -7.44
C GLU A 175 -14.44 36.47 -8.60
N LEU A 176 -14.89 37.72 -8.48
CA LEU A 176 -15.70 38.38 -9.48
C LEU A 176 -14.93 38.58 -10.79
N LYS A 177 -13.68 39.09 -10.71
CA LYS A 177 -12.82 39.29 -11.88
C LYS A 177 -12.58 37.97 -12.61
N LEU A 178 -12.19 36.93 -11.87
CA LEU A 178 -11.95 35.61 -12.45
C LEU A 178 -13.23 34.93 -12.96
N ALA A 179 -14.39 35.20 -12.34
CA ALA A 179 -15.66 34.67 -12.82
C ALA A 179 -16.03 35.25 -14.19
N ILE A 180 -15.73 36.55 -14.45
CA ILE A 180 -15.93 37.17 -15.77
C ILE A 180 -15.07 36.48 -16.82
N GLN A 181 -13.79 36.27 -16.52
CA GLN A 181 -12.87 35.63 -17.44
C GLN A 181 -13.28 34.16 -17.72
N VAL A 182 -13.61 33.39 -16.68
CA VAL A 182 -14.04 31.99 -16.80
C VAL A 182 -15.31 31.87 -17.66
N GLU A 183 -16.22 32.82 -17.53
CA GLU A 183 -17.46 32.87 -18.32
C GLU A 183 -17.18 33.06 -19.81
N GLU A 184 -16.22 33.92 -20.15
CA GLU A 184 -15.78 34.18 -21.52
C GLU A 184 -15.01 32.99 -22.12
N GLU A 185 -14.18 32.32 -21.34
CA GLU A 185 -13.33 31.23 -21.82
C GLU A 185 -14.05 29.89 -21.94
N LEU A 186 -14.92 29.53 -20.99
CA LEU A 186 -15.48 28.18 -20.90
C LEU A 186 -16.92 28.05 -21.37
N GLY A 187 -17.73 29.09 -21.19
CA GLY A 187 -19.18 29.06 -21.44
C GLY A 187 -19.97 28.24 -20.40
N LYS A 188 -21.25 28.47 -20.33
CA LYS A 188 -22.19 27.98 -19.28
C LYS A 188 -22.17 26.48 -19.07
N LYS A 189 -22.22 25.68 -20.14
CA LYS A 189 -22.25 24.21 -20.00
C LYS A 189 -20.98 23.64 -19.39
N LYS A 190 -19.80 24.16 -19.76
CA LYS A 190 -18.54 23.72 -19.24
C LYS A 190 -18.32 24.17 -17.80
N ILE A 191 -18.81 25.38 -17.45
CA ILE A 191 -18.80 25.85 -16.06
C ILE A 191 -19.67 24.96 -15.18
N LEU A 192 -20.87 24.58 -15.62
CA LEU A 192 -21.75 23.67 -14.88
C LEU A 192 -21.11 22.28 -14.70
N GLU A 193 -20.50 21.73 -15.76
CA GLU A 193 -19.76 20.46 -15.70
C GLU A 193 -18.65 20.53 -14.67
N ASN A 194 -17.81 21.54 -14.76
CA ASN A 194 -16.68 21.73 -13.85
C ASN A 194 -17.16 21.96 -12.41
N TYR A 195 -18.23 22.74 -12.21
CA TYR A 195 -18.83 22.97 -10.90
C TYR A 195 -19.33 21.67 -10.26
N LEU A 196 -20.05 20.84 -11.01
CA LEU A 196 -20.55 19.55 -10.52
C LEU A 196 -19.43 18.55 -10.22
N ASN A 197 -18.28 18.66 -10.88
CA ASN A 197 -17.11 17.80 -10.64
C ASN A 197 -16.21 18.29 -9.49
N ILE A 198 -16.21 19.60 -9.16
CA ILE A 198 -15.31 20.15 -8.12
C ILE A 198 -16.00 20.24 -6.76
N THR A 199 -17.31 20.36 -6.70
CA THR A 199 -18.10 20.66 -5.51
C THR A 199 -18.00 19.54 -4.47
N PHE A 200 -17.90 19.92 -3.19
CA PHE A 200 -17.94 19.00 -2.06
C PHE A 200 -19.38 18.73 -1.62
N PHE A 201 -19.77 17.46 -1.55
CA PHE A 201 -21.11 16.99 -1.20
C PHE A 201 -21.21 16.35 0.19
N GLY A 202 -20.21 16.49 1.05
CA GLY A 202 -20.17 15.80 2.34
C GLY A 202 -19.60 14.37 2.24
N GLN A 203 -19.49 13.68 3.39
CA GLN A 203 -19.01 12.28 3.45
C GLN A 203 -17.74 12.00 2.63
N GLN A 204 -16.83 13.00 2.54
CA GLN A 204 -15.60 13.00 1.72
C GLN A 204 -15.83 12.90 0.22
N ALA A 205 -17.06 12.98 -0.27
CA ALA A 205 -17.38 12.93 -1.68
C ALA A 205 -17.19 14.30 -2.36
N TYR A 206 -16.24 14.38 -3.28
CA TYR A 206 -15.98 15.53 -4.13
C TYR A 206 -16.45 15.23 -5.56
N GLY A 207 -17.31 16.09 -6.10
CA GLY A 207 -17.96 15.88 -7.39
C GLY A 207 -19.18 14.95 -7.31
N VAL A 208 -20.06 15.14 -8.27
CA VAL A 208 -21.38 14.53 -8.31
C VAL A 208 -21.34 13.00 -8.47
N GLU A 209 -20.35 12.47 -9.20
CA GLU A 209 -20.22 11.02 -9.38
C GLU A 209 -19.83 10.34 -8.06
N ALA A 210 -18.83 10.88 -7.36
CA ALA A 210 -18.42 10.34 -6.05
C ALA A 210 -19.58 10.44 -5.03
N ALA A 211 -20.33 11.55 -5.05
CA ALA A 211 -21.51 11.72 -4.19
C ALA A 211 -22.62 10.71 -4.53
N SER A 212 -22.91 10.49 -5.80
CA SER A 212 -23.88 9.50 -6.25
C SER A 212 -23.51 8.08 -5.80
N GLN A 213 -22.25 7.69 -5.97
CA GLN A 213 -21.74 6.40 -5.50
C GLN A 213 -21.78 6.30 -3.97
N ARG A 214 -21.42 7.39 -3.25
CA ARG A 214 -21.39 7.41 -1.79
C ARG A 214 -22.75 7.26 -1.15
N TYR A 215 -23.74 8.03 -1.62
CA TYR A 215 -25.07 8.08 -1.02
C TYR A 215 -26.05 7.03 -1.56
N PHE A 216 -25.90 6.64 -2.84
CA PHE A 216 -26.89 5.82 -3.55
C PHE A 216 -26.32 4.55 -4.20
N SER A 217 -25.00 4.35 -4.19
CA SER A 217 -24.33 3.22 -4.85
C SER A 217 -24.69 3.09 -6.34
N LYS A 218 -24.81 4.23 -7.06
CA LYS A 218 -25.13 4.31 -8.49
C LYS A 218 -24.35 5.44 -9.19
N HIS A 219 -24.34 5.42 -10.51
CA HIS A 219 -23.71 6.48 -11.30
C HIS A 219 -24.53 7.77 -11.29
N ALA A 220 -23.86 8.92 -11.45
CA ALA A 220 -24.50 10.24 -11.49
C ALA A 220 -25.53 10.39 -12.62
N LYS A 221 -25.38 9.66 -13.73
CA LYS A 221 -26.36 9.63 -14.83
C LYS A 221 -27.70 9.00 -14.44
N ASP A 222 -27.72 8.13 -13.43
CA ASP A 222 -28.87 7.33 -13.02
C ASP A 222 -29.61 7.95 -11.83
N LEU A 223 -29.25 9.18 -11.42
CA LEU A 223 -29.92 9.90 -10.34
C LEU A 223 -31.34 10.22 -10.70
N THR A 224 -32.28 9.86 -9.84
CA THR A 224 -33.69 10.24 -9.89
C THR A 224 -33.90 11.69 -9.46
N VAL A 225 -35.08 12.24 -9.67
CA VAL A 225 -35.39 13.64 -9.31
C VAL A 225 -35.24 13.91 -7.80
N GLN A 226 -35.67 13.00 -6.93
CA GLN A 226 -35.57 13.16 -5.48
C GLN A 226 -34.09 13.05 -4.99
N GLU A 227 -33.30 12.17 -5.59
CA GLU A 227 -31.87 12.01 -5.27
C GLU A 227 -31.05 13.20 -5.76
N ALA A 228 -31.32 13.69 -6.96
CA ALA A 228 -30.72 14.89 -7.53
C ALA A 228 -31.04 16.13 -6.68
N ALA A 229 -32.29 16.27 -6.23
CA ALA A 229 -32.70 17.35 -5.33
C ALA A 229 -32.04 17.26 -3.96
N LEU A 230 -31.82 16.05 -3.44
CA LEU A 230 -31.07 15.84 -2.19
C LEU A 230 -29.61 16.32 -2.35
N LEU A 231 -28.89 15.84 -3.38
CA LEU A 231 -27.50 16.24 -3.61
C LEU A 231 -27.39 17.75 -3.83
N ALA A 232 -28.24 18.36 -4.63
CA ALA A 232 -28.25 19.81 -4.82
C ALA A 232 -28.53 20.57 -3.51
N GLY A 233 -29.36 19.99 -2.63
CA GLY A 233 -29.64 20.56 -1.33
C GLY A 233 -28.44 20.53 -0.36
N ILE A 234 -27.66 19.47 -0.38
CA ILE A 234 -26.48 19.27 0.50
C ILE A 234 -25.43 20.37 0.27
N VAL A 235 -25.24 20.83 -0.97
CA VAL A 235 -24.16 21.77 -1.35
C VAL A 235 -24.15 23.05 -0.51
N GLN A 236 -25.30 23.56 -0.10
CA GLN A 236 -25.38 24.78 0.73
C GLN A 236 -24.65 24.65 2.05
N SER A 237 -24.76 23.49 2.73
CA SER A 237 -24.09 23.19 3.99
C SER A 237 -23.95 21.67 4.15
N PRO A 238 -22.86 21.09 3.60
CA PRO A 238 -22.68 19.63 3.55
C PRO A 238 -22.70 18.94 4.91
N SER A 239 -22.23 19.62 5.97
CA SER A 239 -22.25 19.05 7.32
C SER A 239 -23.65 19.10 7.96
N ARG A 240 -24.44 20.14 7.67
CA ARG A 240 -25.79 20.31 8.23
C ARG A 240 -26.83 19.43 7.56
N TYR A 241 -26.71 19.30 6.24
CA TYR A 241 -27.69 18.58 5.42
C TYR A 241 -27.23 17.18 5.01
N ASP A 242 -26.28 16.61 5.80
CA ASP A 242 -25.78 15.26 5.59
C ASP A 242 -26.87 14.22 5.94
N PRO A 243 -27.42 13.49 4.96
CA PRO A 243 -28.51 12.56 5.21
C PRO A 243 -28.11 11.30 6.00
N VAL A 244 -26.80 11.04 6.13
CA VAL A 244 -26.28 9.93 6.95
C VAL A 244 -26.33 10.29 8.43
N ASN A 245 -26.16 11.58 8.76
CA ASN A 245 -26.13 12.07 10.14
C ASN A 245 -27.49 12.64 10.58
N ASP A 246 -28.23 13.32 9.69
CA ASP A 246 -29.54 13.92 9.95
C ASP A 246 -30.46 13.81 8.73
N GLU A 247 -31.17 12.67 8.65
CA GLU A 247 -32.11 12.39 7.55
C GLU A 247 -33.26 13.39 7.53
N ALA A 248 -33.71 13.90 8.69
CA ALA A 248 -34.84 14.81 8.77
C ALA A 248 -34.52 16.20 8.21
N GLU A 249 -33.35 16.78 8.56
CA GLU A 249 -32.92 18.07 8.02
C GLU A 249 -32.58 17.95 6.51
N ALA A 250 -31.96 16.85 6.10
CA ALA A 250 -31.69 16.55 4.69
C ALA A 250 -32.99 16.44 3.89
N THR A 251 -34.04 15.77 4.43
CA THR A 251 -35.37 15.67 3.81
C THR A 251 -36.03 17.03 3.66
N LYS A 252 -36.00 17.88 4.70
CA LYS A 252 -36.52 19.24 4.62
C LYS A 252 -35.82 20.03 3.52
N ARG A 253 -34.49 19.97 3.46
CA ARG A 253 -33.70 20.67 2.46
C ARG A 253 -33.96 20.17 1.04
N ARG A 254 -34.03 18.83 0.82
CA ARG A 254 -34.45 18.22 -0.45
C ARG A 254 -35.81 18.79 -0.93
N ASN A 255 -36.79 18.87 -0.02
CA ASN A 255 -38.12 19.35 -0.35
C ASN A 255 -38.12 20.84 -0.75
N VAL A 256 -37.23 21.67 -0.18
CA VAL A 256 -36.99 23.05 -0.65
C VAL A 256 -36.52 23.07 -2.08
N VAL A 257 -35.55 22.18 -2.46
CA VAL A 257 -35.03 22.07 -3.82
C VAL A 257 -36.14 21.64 -4.79
N LEU A 258 -36.92 20.61 -4.45
CA LEU A 258 -38.04 20.13 -5.28
C LEU A 258 -39.09 21.23 -5.52
N ASN A 259 -39.44 22.00 -4.48
CA ASN A 259 -40.32 23.15 -4.62
C ASN A 259 -39.74 24.20 -5.59
N ARG A 260 -38.41 24.44 -5.49
CA ARG A 260 -37.77 25.43 -6.36
C ARG A 260 -37.72 24.97 -7.79
N MET A 261 -37.44 23.67 -8.06
CA MET A 261 -37.51 23.08 -9.41
C MET A 261 -38.90 23.22 -10.03
N ALA A 262 -39.96 23.00 -9.24
CA ALA A 262 -41.34 23.21 -9.73
C ALA A 262 -41.65 24.68 -9.99
N GLN A 263 -41.19 25.62 -9.14
CA GLN A 263 -41.39 27.06 -9.31
C GLN A 263 -40.74 27.62 -10.59
N VAL A 264 -39.56 27.06 -10.98
CA VAL A 264 -38.86 27.50 -12.19
C VAL A 264 -39.28 26.71 -13.44
N GLY A 265 -40.18 25.72 -13.30
CA GLY A 265 -40.71 24.94 -14.42
C GLY A 265 -39.86 23.77 -14.86
N ASP A 266 -38.85 23.38 -14.11
CA ASP A 266 -37.97 22.25 -14.42
C ASP A 266 -38.65 20.88 -14.27
N ILE A 267 -39.60 20.79 -13.34
CA ILE A 267 -40.51 19.66 -13.11
C ILE A 267 -41.95 20.19 -12.88
N SER A 268 -42.95 19.35 -13.05
CA SER A 268 -44.32 19.70 -12.71
C SER A 268 -44.52 19.72 -11.18
N THR A 269 -45.55 20.47 -10.73
CA THR A 269 -45.95 20.47 -9.31
C THR A 269 -46.33 19.06 -8.84
N ALA A 270 -46.97 18.26 -9.70
CA ALA A 270 -47.33 16.88 -9.38
C ALA A 270 -46.09 15.97 -9.18
N GLU A 271 -45.07 16.11 -10.02
CA GLU A 271 -43.81 15.40 -9.85
C GLU A 271 -43.07 15.81 -8.56
N ALA A 272 -43.05 17.11 -8.24
CA ALA A 272 -42.50 17.61 -6.99
C ALA A 272 -43.16 17.00 -5.77
N GLU A 273 -44.52 17.01 -5.75
CA GLU A 273 -45.28 16.42 -4.62
C GLU A 273 -45.09 14.91 -4.50
N LYS A 274 -44.99 14.19 -5.63
CA LYS A 274 -44.65 12.76 -5.64
C LYS A 274 -43.26 12.52 -5.09
N ALA A 275 -42.25 13.28 -5.54
CA ALA A 275 -40.86 13.16 -5.12
C ALA A 275 -40.66 13.49 -3.63
N LYS A 276 -41.42 14.45 -3.05
CA LYS A 276 -41.37 14.75 -1.62
C LYS A 276 -41.87 13.60 -0.74
N LYS A 277 -42.84 12.81 -1.22
CA LYS A 277 -43.38 11.65 -0.51
C LYS A 277 -42.45 10.42 -0.62
N ALA A 278 -41.55 10.40 -1.61
CA ALA A 278 -40.59 9.32 -1.76
C ALA A 278 -39.52 9.34 -0.66
N PRO A 279 -39.02 8.18 -0.20
CA PRO A 279 -37.87 8.10 0.70
C PRO A 279 -36.65 8.74 0.05
N LEU A 280 -35.60 9.03 0.86
CA LEU A 280 -34.34 9.59 0.33
C LEU A 280 -33.64 8.64 -0.63
N GLY A 281 -33.92 7.34 -0.56
CA GLY A 281 -33.31 6.33 -1.44
C GLY A 281 -31.86 6.01 -1.10
N LEU A 282 -31.45 6.27 0.14
CA LEU A 282 -30.08 6.07 0.59
C LEU A 282 -29.67 4.59 0.49
N LYS A 283 -28.54 4.36 -0.17
CA LYS A 283 -27.80 3.10 -0.19
C LYS A 283 -26.32 3.43 -0.01
N VAL A 284 -26.00 3.77 1.23
CA VAL A 284 -24.71 4.36 1.60
C VAL A 284 -23.57 3.33 1.44
N SER A 285 -22.61 3.61 0.57
CA SER A 285 -21.42 2.79 0.39
C SER A 285 -20.40 3.06 1.51
N LYS A 286 -19.58 2.06 1.86
CA LYS A 286 -18.42 2.27 2.72
C LYS A 286 -17.27 2.81 1.89
N PRO A 287 -16.57 3.89 2.29
CA PRO A 287 -15.40 4.37 1.60
C PRO A 287 -14.31 3.30 1.60
N LYS A 288 -13.77 2.97 0.43
CA LYS A 288 -12.56 2.18 0.29
C LYS A 288 -11.44 3.13 -0.11
N ASN A 289 -10.55 3.48 0.81
CA ASN A 289 -9.44 4.39 0.55
C ASN A 289 -8.17 3.92 1.26
N GLY A 290 -7.10 3.91 0.50
CA GLY A 290 -5.77 3.55 0.99
C GLY A 290 -5.52 2.05 1.03
N CYS A 291 -4.26 1.70 1.24
CA CYS A 291 -3.81 0.31 1.25
C CYS A 291 -4.41 -0.52 2.40
N ILE A 292 -4.93 0.14 3.45
CA ILE A 292 -5.67 -0.53 4.52
C ILE A 292 -6.97 -1.20 4.04
N THR A 293 -7.51 -0.77 2.90
CA THR A 293 -8.72 -1.33 2.28
C THR A 293 -8.42 -2.17 1.04
N ALA A 294 -7.16 -2.53 0.82
CA ALA A 294 -6.75 -3.40 -0.26
C ALA A 294 -7.40 -4.79 -0.15
N VAL A 295 -7.46 -5.52 -1.25
CA VAL A 295 -7.90 -6.92 -1.26
C VAL A 295 -7.08 -7.75 -0.26
N ASP A 296 -7.65 -8.84 0.23
CA ASP A 296 -7.03 -9.64 1.31
C ASP A 296 -5.58 -10.00 0.99
N GLY A 297 -4.71 -9.72 1.97
CA GLY A 297 -3.27 -9.98 1.88
C GLY A 297 -2.44 -8.98 1.07
N ALA A 298 -3.04 -8.11 0.25
CA ALA A 298 -2.30 -7.23 -0.65
C ALA A 298 -1.97 -5.83 -0.06
N SER A 299 -2.31 -5.56 1.21
CA SER A 299 -2.11 -4.24 1.81
C SER A 299 -0.64 -3.81 1.84
N PHE A 300 0.26 -4.70 2.19
CA PHE A 300 1.71 -4.42 2.22
C PHE A 300 2.32 -4.28 0.83
N PHE A 301 1.81 -5.03 -0.14
CA PHE A 301 2.21 -4.85 -1.54
C PHE A 301 1.75 -3.49 -2.07
N CYS A 302 0.50 -3.09 -1.79
CA CYS A 302 -0.04 -1.77 -2.11
C CYS A 302 0.81 -0.64 -1.49
N ASP A 303 1.19 -0.75 -0.22
CA ASP A 303 2.02 0.24 0.46
C ASP A 303 3.44 0.30 -0.14
N TYR A 304 4.01 -0.85 -0.48
CA TYR A 304 5.29 -0.90 -1.18
C TYR A 304 5.23 -0.24 -2.56
N VAL A 305 4.15 -0.43 -3.34
CA VAL A 305 3.92 0.30 -4.61
C VAL A 305 3.93 1.81 -4.38
N ARG A 306 3.28 2.29 -3.31
CA ARG A 306 3.28 3.70 -2.92
C ARG A 306 4.68 4.19 -2.58
N GLU A 307 5.44 3.46 -1.77
CA GLU A 307 6.80 3.85 -1.37
C GLU A 307 7.76 3.85 -2.57
N VAL A 308 7.67 2.88 -3.47
CA VAL A 308 8.41 2.88 -4.76
C VAL A 308 8.05 4.11 -5.57
N PHE A 309 6.76 4.44 -5.74
CA PHE A 309 6.35 5.66 -6.45
C PHE A 309 6.96 6.92 -5.80
N LEU A 310 6.97 7.00 -4.47
CA LEU A 310 7.51 8.14 -3.73
C LEU A 310 9.04 8.20 -3.70
N SER A 311 9.75 7.10 -3.98
CA SER A 311 11.22 7.04 -4.02
C SER A 311 11.79 7.30 -5.42
N GLU A 312 11.05 6.96 -6.49
CA GLU A 312 11.57 6.95 -7.85
C GLU A 312 11.61 8.34 -8.50
N PRO A 313 12.80 8.82 -8.93
CA PRO A 313 12.98 10.15 -9.51
C PRO A 313 12.18 10.41 -10.80
N VAL A 314 11.78 9.35 -11.53
CA VAL A 314 10.98 9.46 -12.76
C VAL A 314 9.64 10.15 -12.53
N PHE A 315 9.08 10.07 -11.32
CA PHE A 315 7.81 10.69 -10.95
C PHE A 315 7.93 12.11 -10.39
N GLY A 316 9.16 12.64 -10.20
CA GLY A 316 9.41 13.99 -9.72
C GLY A 316 10.78 14.16 -9.06
N LYS A 317 11.30 15.38 -9.05
CA LYS A 317 12.65 15.68 -8.56
C LYS A 317 12.83 15.41 -7.06
N THR A 318 11.83 15.73 -6.26
CA THR A 318 11.85 15.54 -4.81
C THR A 318 10.73 14.61 -4.36
N ARG A 319 10.85 13.99 -3.18
CA ARG A 319 9.75 13.20 -2.57
C ARG A 319 8.48 14.02 -2.45
N LYS A 320 8.58 15.35 -2.17
CA LYS A 320 7.44 16.25 -2.10
C LYS A 320 6.75 16.42 -3.46
N ASP A 321 7.51 16.52 -4.56
CA ASP A 321 6.94 16.60 -5.90
C ASP A 321 6.21 15.31 -6.26
N ARG A 322 6.81 14.16 -5.96
CA ARG A 322 6.21 12.83 -6.17
C ARG A 322 4.94 12.64 -5.35
N ALA A 323 4.95 13.06 -4.08
CA ALA A 323 3.77 13.04 -3.22
C ALA A 323 2.65 13.94 -3.76
N LYS A 324 2.99 15.08 -4.38
CA LYS A 324 2.00 15.93 -5.05
C LYS A 324 1.33 15.21 -6.22
N VAL A 325 2.10 14.51 -7.07
CA VAL A 325 1.56 13.71 -8.19
C VAL A 325 0.68 12.56 -7.66
N TRP A 326 1.14 11.85 -6.63
CA TRP A 326 0.39 10.79 -5.98
C TRP A 326 -0.96 11.27 -5.43
N ASN A 327 -0.96 12.39 -4.68
CA ASN A 327 -2.15 12.98 -4.06
C ASN A 327 -3.11 13.59 -5.09
N GLN A 328 -2.57 14.11 -6.21
CA GLN A 328 -3.39 14.54 -7.33
C GLN A 328 -4.14 13.37 -7.95
N GLY A 329 -3.53 12.18 -8.00
CA GLY A 329 -4.15 10.94 -8.44
C GLY A 329 -4.56 10.93 -9.91
N GLY A 330 -5.69 10.30 -10.20
CA GLY A 330 -6.13 10.05 -11.57
C GLY A 330 -5.26 9.00 -12.27
N LEU A 331 -4.52 8.20 -11.47
CA LEU A 331 -3.62 7.19 -11.97
C LEU A 331 -4.32 5.83 -12.05
N THR A 332 -4.00 5.08 -13.08
CA THR A 332 -4.23 3.64 -13.17
C THR A 332 -2.86 2.99 -13.16
N ILE A 333 -2.48 2.39 -12.04
CA ILE A 333 -1.18 1.76 -11.82
C ILE A 333 -1.37 0.26 -11.98
N ARG A 334 -0.83 -0.32 -13.05
CA ARG A 334 -0.73 -1.77 -13.20
C ARG A 334 0.55 -2.25 -12.54
N THR A 335 0.42 -3.22 -11.66
CA THR A 335 1.52 -3.78 -10.88
C THR A 335 1.93 -5.15 -11.38
N THR A 336 3.00 -5.68 -10.81
CA THR A 336 3.50 -7.04 -11.07
C THR A 336 2.82 -8.10 -10.20
N LEU A 337 1.90 -7.72 -9.28
CA LEU A 337 1.25 -8.67 -8.38
C LEU A 337 0.48 -9.72 -9.18
N ASP A 338 0.86 -10.99 -8.99
CA ASP A 338 0.13 -12.16 -9.48
C ASP A 338 -0.92 -12.56 -8.43
N PRO A 339 -2.23 -12.52 -8.76
CA PRO A 339 -3.28 -12.80 -7.78
C PRO A 339 -3.18 -14.20 -7.16
N GLN A 340 -2.83 -15.21 -7.96
CA GLN A 340 -2.67 -16.60 -7.50
C GLN A 340 -1.49 -16.72 -6.53
N ALA A 341 -0.35 -16.09 -6.85
CA ALA A 341 0.82 -16.09 -5.99
C ALA A 341 0.56 -15.33 -4.68
N GLN A 342 -0.16 -14.20 -4.74
CA GLN A 342 -0.52 -13.42 -3.56
C GLN A 342 -1.46 -14.18 -2.63
N GLU A 343 -2.50 -14.82 -3.17
CA GLU A 343 -3.43 -15.64 -2.39
C GLU A 343 -2.70 -16.81 -1.71
N SER A 344 -1.81 -17.49 -2.46
CA SER A 344 -1.03 -18.61 -1.94
C SER A 344 -0.09 -18.20 -0.82
N VAL A 345 0.61 -17.08 -0.95
CA VAL A 345 1.46 -16.53 0.11
C VAL A 345 0.64 -16.21 1.35
N GLN A 346 -0.47 -15.50 1.18
CA GLN A 346 -1.29 -15.07 2.32
C GLN A 346 -1.97 -16.24 3.02
N GLN A 347 -2.43 -17.25 2.27
CA GLN A 347 -3.04 -18.45 2.83
C GLN A 347 -2.00 -19.27 3.60
N SER A 348 -0.86 -19.54 3.00
CA SER A 348 0.22 -20.29 3.66
C SER A 348 0.69 -19.59 4.96
N LEU A 349 0.82 -18.27 4.96
CA LEU A 349 1.17 -17.53 6.17
C LEU A 349 0.11 -17.69 7.28
N LYS A 350 -1.17 -17.62 6.93
CA LYS A 350 -2.31 -17.77 7.87
C LYS A 350 -2.40 -19.19 8.46
N ASP A 351 -2.09 -20.20 7.66
CA ASP A 351 -2.19 -21.59 8.06
C ASP A 351 -1.10 -22.00 9.07
N HIS A 352 0.05 -21.32 9.03
CA HIS A 352 1.20 -21.67 9.87
C HIS A 352 1.46 -20.72 11.04
N VAL A 353 1.04 -19.45 10.98
CA VAL A 353 1.32 -18.47 12.05
C VAL A 353 0.11 -17.58 12.30
N ASN A 354 -0.46 -17.63 13.50
CA ASN A 354 -1.59 -16.80 13.86
C ASN A 354 -1.17 -15.33 14.05
N LYS A 355 -2.05 -14.39 13.72
CA LYS A 355 -1.82 -12.95 13.97
C LYS A 355 -1.60 -12.60 15.46
N SER A 356 -2.08 -13.45 16.36
CA SER A 356 -1.95 -13.30 17.82
C SER A 356 -0.68 -13.91 18.41
N ASP A 357 0.07 -14.69 17.63
CA ASP A 357 1.30 -15.34 18.10
C ASP A 357 2.34 -14.28 18.49
N SER A 358 3.24 -14.64 19.39
CA SER A 358 4.34 -13.75 19.85
C SER A 358 5.39 -13.49 18.78
N VAL A 359 5.38 -14.30 17.72
CA VAL A 359 6.19 -14.14 16.52
C VAL A 359 5.32 -13.74 15.32
N ALA A 360 5.97 -13.29 14.27
CA ALA A 360 5.36 -13.01 12.97
C ALA A 360 6.08 -13.81 11.90
N ALA A 361 5.43 -13.95 10.75
CA ALA A 361 6.06 -14.44 9.53
C ALA A 361 5.86 -13.42 8.39
N ALA A 362 6.83 -13.36 7.48
CA ALA A 362 6.75 -12.60 6.24
C ALA A 362 7.29 -13.43 5.08
N SER A 363 6.68 -13.27 3.91
CA SER A 363 7.06 -13.98 2.69
C SER A 363 6.99 -13.06 1.48
N THR A 364 7.95 -13.22 0.56
CA THR A 364 8.02 -12.50 -0.71
C THR A 364 8.43 -13.43 -1.83
N LEU A 365 7.75 -13.30 -2.98
CA LEU A 365 8.03 -14.06 -4.20
C LEU A 365 8.51 -13.14 -5.32
N VAL A 366 9.59 -13.55 -6.01
CA VAL A 366 10.24 -12.79 -7.09
C VAL A 366 10.44 -13.69 -8.31
N GLU A 367 10.14 -13.18 -9.50
CA GLU A 367 10.35 -13.86 -10.77
C GLU A 367 11.82 -13.73 -11.22
N PRO A 368 12.56 -14.85 -11.33
CA PRO A 368 13.95 -14.85 -11.79
C PRO A 368 14.13 -14.27 -13.20
N GLY A 369 15.22 -13.54 -13.41
CA GLY A 369 15.56 -12.97 -14.71
C GLY A 369 14.73 -11.75 -15.13
N THR A 370 13.73 -11.34 -14.32
CA THR A 370 12.91 -10.16 -14.59
C THR A 370 12.90 -9.15 -13.44
N GLY A 371 13.07 -9.62 -12.20
CA GLY A 371 12.96 -8.82 -10.98
C GLY A 371 11.53 -8.47 -10.58
N LYS A 372 10.50 -9.02 -11.24
CA LYS A 372 9.11 -8.78 -10.85
C LYS A 372 8.82 -9.36 -9.48
N VAL A 373 8.33 -8.53 -8.56
CA VAL A 373 7.80 -8.97 -7.27
C VAL A 373 6.36 -9.41 -7.49
N LEU A 374 6.10 -10.72 -7.42
CA LEU A 374 4.79 -11.29 -7.74
C LEU A 374 3.85 -11.36 -6.54
N ALA A 375 4.41 -11.48 -5.33
CA ALA A 375 3.63 -11.53 -4.09
C ALA A 375 4.44 -11.03 -2.91
N MET A 376 3.73 -10.51 -1.90
CA MET A 376 4.30 -10.04 -0.64
C MET A 376 3.23 -10.09 0.45
N GLY A 377 3.53 -10.77 1.55
CA GLY A 377 2.58 -10.93 2.65
C GLY A 377 3.25 -11.09 4.01
N GLN A 378 2.46 -10.89 5.06
CA GLN A 378 2.88 -11.15 6.44
C GLN A 378 1.69 -11.47 7.34
N THR A 379 1.96 -12.07 8.50
CA THR A 379 0.92 -12.54 9.42
C THR A 379 0.32 -11.47 10.32
N LYS A 380 1.05 -10.37 10.57
CA LYS A 380 0.48 -9.19 11.25
C LYS A 380 -0.25 -8.34 10.22
N PRO A 381 -1.58 -8.15 10.34
CA PRO A 381 -2.36 -7.39 9.37
C PRO A 381 -1.90 -5.92 9.30
N TYR A 382 -2.16 -5.29 8.16
CA TYR A 382 -1.92 -3.85 7.98
C TYR A 382 -2.94 -3.03 8.76
N GLY A 383 -2.49 -2.14 9.65
CA GLY A 383 -3.36 -1.27 10.43
C GLY A 383 -2.76 -0.80 11.74
N TYR A 384 -3.63 -0.23 12.59
CA TYR A 384 -3.26 0.43 13.86
C TYR A 384 -3.81 -0.30 15.10
N GLY A 385 -4.49 -1.42 14.91
CA GLY A 385 -5.12 -2.19 15.98
C GLY A 385 -4.13 -3.06 16.74
N LYS A 386 -4.64 -3.77 17.74
CA LYS A 386 -3.87 -4.78 18.46
C LYS A 386 -3.44 -5.90 17.49
N ASN A 387 -2.18 -6.25 17.49
CA ASN A 387 -1.56 -7.24 16.57
C ASN A 387 -1.57 -6.82 15.09
N GLU A 388 -1.72 -5.52 14.80
CA GLU A 388 -1.59 -4.92 13.48
C GLU A 388 -0.33 -4.05 13.39
N THR A 389 0.12 -3.76 12.18
CA THR A 389 1.29 -2.91 11.95
C THR A 389 1.23 -2.28 10.56
N GLU A 390 1.85 -1.10 10.40
CA GLU A 390 2.16 -0.52 9.10
C GLU A 390 3.57 -0.90 8.62
N ILE A 391 4.41 -1.48 9.48
CA ILE A 391 5.77 -1.90 9.10
C ILE A 391 5.68 -3.10 8.17
N ASN A 392 6.20 -2.96 6.96
CA ASN A 392 6.30 -4.03 5.98
C ASN A 392 7.55 -4.88 6.27
N TYR A 393 7.38 -6.06 6.86
CA TYR A 393 8.50 -6.94 7.22
C TYR A 393 9.25 -7.51 6.00
N SER A 394 8.69 -7.41 4.82
CA SER A 394 9.28 -7.95 3.59
C SER A 394 10.31 -7.04 2.93
N VAL A 395 10.40 -5.76 3.30
CA VAL A 395 11.23 -4.75 2.60
C VAL A 395 12.20 -4.04 3.53
N ASP A 396 13.17 -3.33 2.95
CA ASP A 396 14.13 -2.51 3.69
C ASP A 396 13.48 -1.25 4.28
N HIS A 397 14.13 -0.65 5.28
CA HIS A 397 13.65 0.52 5.99
C HIS A 397 13.24 1.68 5.07
N ALA A 398 14.04 1.96 4.04
CA ALA A 398 13.76 3.03 3.08
C ALA A 398 12.43 2.85 2.31
N ALA A 399 11.92 1.62 2.26
CA ALA A 399 10.65 1.25 1.62
C ALA A 399 9.52 0.95 2.63
N GLY A 400 9.63 1.44 3.86
CA GLY A 400 8.62 1.23 4.91
C GLY A 400 8.81 -0.04 5.75
N GLY A 401 9.96 -0.68 5.65
CA GLY A 401 10.31 -1.89 6.37
C GLY A 401 10.92 -1.67 7.75
N SER A 402 11.40 -2.76 8.34
CA SER A 402 12.11 -2.77 9.62
C SER A 402 13.41 -1.97 9.55
N ASN A 403 13.74 -1.24 10.62
CA ASN A 403 14.93 -0.39 10.68
C ASN A 403 16.25 -1.14 10.39
N TYR A 404 16.33 -2.43 10.70
CA TYR A 404 17.57 -3.19 10.59
C TYR A 404 17.45 -4.45 9.73
N GLY A 405 16.25 -4.77 9.22
CA GLY A 405 15.99 -6.08 8.64
C GLY A 405 16.05 -7.19 9.71
N PHE A 406 16.28 -8.43 9.27
CA PHE A 406 16.33 -9.60 10.14
C PHE A 406 17.60 -10.42 9.86
N PRO A 407 18.41 -10.77 10.89
CA PRO A 407 19.57 -11.61 10.69
C PRO A 407 19.22 -12.92 9.98
N THR A 408 19.96 -13.20 8.89
CA THR A 408 19.58 -14.24 7.93
C THR A 408 20.02 -15.65 8.35
N GLY A 409 20.95 -15.72 9.30
CA GLY A 409 21.53 -17.01 9.67
C GLY A 409 22.18 -17.68 8.46
N SER A 410 22.15 -18.99 8.45
CA SER A 410 22.80 -19.83 7.43
C SER A 410 22.28 -19.66 5.99
N THR A 411 21.21 -18.87 5.74
CA THR A 411 20.83 -18.53 4.35
C THR A 411 21.85 -17.64 3.66
N PHE A 412 22.84 -17.11 4.37
CA PHE A 412 23.96 -16.37 3.80
C PHE A 412 25.04 -17.26 3.17
N LYS A 413 25.16 -18.52 3.59
CA LYS A 413 26.21 -19.46 3.16
C LYS A 413 26.32 -19.67 1.65
N PRO A 414 25.22 -19.69 0.85
CA PRO A 414 25.30 -19.79 -0.60
C PRO A 414 26.08 -18.65 -1.25
N PHE A 415 26.07 -17.44 -0.70
CA PHE A 415 26.84 -16.31 -1.22
C PHE A 415 28.34 -16.51 -0.99
N VAL A 416 28.72 -17.10 0.14
CA VAL A 416 30.13 -17.51 0.44
C VAL A 416 30.57 -18.60 -0.54
N ALA A 417 29.72 -19.63 -0.76
CA ALA A 417 30.02 -20.68 -1.71
C ALA A 417 30.17 -20.15 -3.14
N ALA A 418 29.28 -19.24 -3.58
CA ALA A 418 29.36 -18.60 -4.88
C ALA A 418 30.66 -17.81 -5.03
N ALA A 419 31.04 -17.02 -4.02
CA ALA A 419 32.30 -16.27 -4.01
C ALA A 419 33.51 -17.20 -4.11
N ALA A 420 33.52 -18.31 -3.35
CA ALA A 420 34.62 -19.29 -3.38
C ALA A 420 34.74 -20.00 -4.75
N LEU A 421 33.61 -20.32 -5.38
CA LEU A 421 33.58 -20.92 -6.72
C LEU A 421 34.08 -19.93 -7.79
N GLU A 422 33.74 -18.65 -7.70
CA GLU A 422 34.26 -17.60 -8.60
C GLU A 422 35.77 -17.36 -8.40
N GLU A 423 36.28 -17.53 -7.18
CA GLU A 423 37.73 -17.51 -6.88
C GLU A 423 38.45 -18.84 -7.28
N GLY A 424 37.73 -19.77 -7.94
CA GLY A 424 38.29 -21.00 -8.49
C GLY A 424 38.42 -22.15 -7.47
N ARG A 425 37.84 -22.05 -6.28
CA ARG A 425 37.77 -23.18 -5.36
C ARG A 425 36.88 -24.28 -5.91
N PRO A 426 37.33 -25.54 -5.92
CA PRO A 426 36.51 -26.63 -6.46
C PRO A 426 35.33 -26.96 -5.53
N PRO A 427 34.18 -27.44 -6.07
CA PRO A 427 33.05 -27.86 -5.25
C PRO A 427 33.35 -29.07 -4.35
N THR A 428 34.49 -29.72 -4.59
CA THR A 428 35.02 -30.82 -3.75
C THR A 428 35.99 -30.35 -2.65
N GLN A 429 36.16 -29.02 -2.47
CA GLN A 429 37.00 -28.48 -1.39
C GLN A 429 36.60 -29.05 -0.04
N GLU A 430 37.60 -29.52 0.72
CA GLU A 430 37.42 -30.17 2.03
C GLU A 430 38.07 -29.34 3.15
N TYR A 431 37.41 -29.26 4.30
CA TYR A 431 37.93 -28.68 5.53
C TYR A 431 37.66 -29.61 6.72
N SER A 432 38.52 -29.57 7.72
CA SER A 432 38.47 -30.44 8.90
C SER A 432 37.21 -30.31 9.77
N SER A 433 36.65 -29.10 9.85
CA SER A 433 35.36 -28.76 10.46
C SER A 433 35.05 -29.42 11.78
N PRO A 434 35.79 -29.10 12.88
CA PRO A 434 35.50 -29.59 14.23
C PRO A 434 34.15 -29.03 14.73
N TYR A 435 33.58 -29.62 15.79
CA TYR A 435 32.36 -29.12 16.43
C TYR A 435 32.43 -27.62 16.77
N GLU A 436 33.52 -27.20 17.44
CA GLU A 436 33.77 -25.81 17.81
C GLU A 436 35.22 -25.44 17.44
N MET A 437 35.42 -24.21 16.97
CA MET A 437 36.75 -23.68 16.72
C MET A 437 36.74 -22.14 16.92
N PRO A 438 37.90 -21.51 17.24
CA PRO A 438 38.00 -20.06 17.15
C PRO A 438 37.80 -19.60 15.73
N TYR A 439 37.26 -18.38 15.53
CA TYR A 439 37.27 -17.80 14.17
C TYR A 439 38.69 -17.76 13.64
N PRO A 440 38.92 -18.27 12.43
CA PRO A 440 40.26 -18.24 11.82
C PRO A 440 40.75 -16.80 11.69
N GLU A 441 42.06 -16.61 11.93
CA GLU A 441 42.74 -15.32 11.81
C GLU A 441 44.20 -15.48 11.32
N PRO A 442 44.75 -14.50 10.59
CA PRO A 442 44.12 -13.29 10.08
C PRO A 442 43.23 -13.56 8.86
N VAL A 443 42.12 -12.84 8.68
CA VAL A 443 41.28 -12.90 7.47
C VAL A 443 41.43 -11.61 6.68
N GLN A 444 41.73 -11.73 5.39
CA GLN A 444 41.95 -10.59 4.49
C GLN A 444 40.63 -9.83 4.20
N THR A 445 40.67 -8.49 4.28
CA THR A 445 39.54 -7.59 3.95
C THR A 445 39.79 -6.85 2.65
N CYS A 446 38.78 -6.16 2.13
CA CYS A 446 38.90 -5.33 0.93
C CYS A 446 39.82 -4.12 1.14
N SER A 447 39.91 -3.63 2.37
CA SER A 447 40.81 -2.52 2.74
C SER A 447 42.28 -2.88 2.76
N GLY A 448 42.62 -4.17 2.69
CA GLY A 448 43.96 -4.70 2.88
C GLY A 448 44.40 -4.81 4.35
N LYS A 449 43.64 -4.29 5.31
CA LYS A 449 43.89 -4.50 6.75
C LYS A 449 43.20 -5.78 7.19
N PRO A 450 43.96 -6.82 7.65
CA PRO A 450 43.36 -8.08 8.01
C PRO A 450 42.44 -7.93 9.25
N TRP A 451 41.34 -8.69 9.25
CA TRP A 451 40.52 -8.86 10.44
C TRP A 451 41.26 -9.83 11.42
N LEU A 452 41.20 -9.52 12.69
CA LEU A 452 41.82 -10.31 13.76
C LEU A 452 40.76 -10.65 14.82
N ASN A 453 40.79 -11.86 15.35
CA ASN A 453 39.90 -12.32 16.41
C ASN A 453 40.40 -11.86 17.79
N THR A 454 40.42 -10.55 18.02
CA THR A 454 40.92 -9.95 19.26
C THR A 454 40.07 -10.29 20.49
N ALA A 455 38.80 -10.69 20.30
CA ALA A 455 37.91 -11.10 21.39
C ALA A 455 38.01 -12.59 21.72
N GLY A 456 38.74 -13.38 20.93
CA GLY A 456 38.86 -14.83 21.12
C GLY A 456 37.52 -15.56 20.89
N GLU A 457 36.64 -14.99 20.04
CA GLU A 457 35.32 -15.57 19.75
C GLU A 457 35.47 -16.95 19.09
N LYS A 458 34.58 -17.87 19.45
CA LYS A 458 34.49 -19.21 18.88
C LYS A 458 33.18 -19.37 18.09
N VAL A 459 33.20 -20.30 17.16
CA VAL A 459 32.04 -20.71 16.38
C VAL A 459 31.76 -22.20 16.57
N PRO A 460 30.61 -22.59 17.11
CA PRO A 460 30.16 -23.97 17.17
C PRO A 460 29.32 -24.35 15.93
N ASN A 461 29.26 -25.63 15.60
CA ASN A 461 28.22 -26.21 14.77
C ASN A 461 26.93 -26.38 15.58
N GLU A 462 25.83 -26.76 14.95
CA GLU A 462 24.50 -26.90 15.61
C GLU A 462 24.51 -28.10 16.60
N SER A 463 25.25 -29.17 16.29
CA SER A 463 25.31 -30.39 17.08
C SER A 463 26.77 -30.80 17.32
N GLU A 464 27.07 -31.33 18.53
CA GLU A 464 28.37 -31.90 18.85
C GLU A 464 28.76 -33.09 17.96
N SER A 465 27.80 -33.73 17.33
CA SER A 465 28.01 -34.81 16.36
C SER A 465 28.42 -34.30 14.94
N GLU A 466 28.32 -33.00 14.71
CA GLU A 466 28.74 -32.39 13.42
C GLU A 466 30.25 -32.13 13.42
N VAL A 467 30.99 -33.21 13.21
CA VAL A 467 32.45 -33.20 13.12
C VAL A 467 32.88 -33.77 11.78
N GLY A 468 33.71 -32.98 11.04
CA GLY A 468 34.23 -33.35 9.73
C GLY A 468 35.40 -34.31 9.75
N PRO A 469 36.08 -34.48 8.58
CA PRO A 469 36.12 -33.52 7.46
C PRO A 469 34.87 -33.52 6.61
N TYR A 470 34.53 -32.34 6.05
CA TYR A 470 33.39 -32.16 5.12
C TYR A 470 33.83 -31.56 3.80
N ARG A 471 33.22 -32.01 2.71
CA ARG A 471 33.22 -31.33 1.41
C ARG A 471 32.05 -30.38 1.29
N LEU A 472 32.12 -29.42 0.34
CA LEU A 472 31.14 -28.33 0.21
C LEU A 472 29.70 -28.85 0.08
N LYS A 473 29.44 -29.91 -0.69
CA LYS A 473 28.09 -30.50 -0.87
C LYS A 473 27.49 -30.94 0.48
N LYS A 474 28.24 -31.70 1.26
CA LYS A 474 27.77 -32.19 2.57
C LYS A 474 27.68 -31.06 3.59
N ALA A 475 28.65 -30.15 3.62
CA ALA A 475 28.65 -29.00 4.51
C ALA A 475 27.47 -28.05 4.25
N MET A 476 27.09 -27.86 2.96
CA MET A 476 25.91 -27.06 2.58
C MET A 476 24.62 -27.74 3.02
N ALA A 477 24.47 -29.06 2.75
CA ALA A 477 23.30 -29.84 3.12
C ALA A 477 23.03 -29.88 4.62
N LEU A 478 24.08 -30.04 5.43
CA LEU A 478 24.03 -30.07 6.90
C LEU A 478 24.17 -28.67 7.52
N SER A 479 24.49 -27.65 6.72
CA SER A 479 24.64 -26.26 7.19
C SER A 479 25.79 -26.05 8.19
N VAL A 480 26.93 -26.74 8.04
CA VAL A 480 28.08 -26.75 8.97
C VAL A 480 28.72 -25.37 9.09
N ASN A 481 28.70 -24.77 10.28
CA ASN A 481 29.22 -23.40 10.53
C ASN A 481 30.76 -23.34 10.39
N THR A 482 31.45 -24.28 11.03
CA THR A 482 32.92 -24.32 11.05
C THR A 482 33.54 -24.55 9.67
N TYR A 483 32.78 -25.16 8.73
CA TYR A 483 33.18 -25.24 7.32
C TYR A 483 33.23 -23.86 6.65
N PHE A 484 32.15 -23.06 6.78
CA PHE A 484 32.01 -21.79 6.05
C PHE A 484 32.92 -20.69 6.62
N VAL A 485 33.22 -20.67 7.91
CA VAL A 485 34.19 -19.72 8.44
C VAL A 485 35.62 -20.03 7.99
N GLN A 486 35.97 -21.32 7.80
CA GLN A 486 37.26 -21.73 7.20
C GLN A 486 37.31 -21.32 5.70
N MET A 487 36.22 -21.51 4.97
CA MET A 487 36.10 -21.08 3.56
C MET A 487 36.30 -19.57 3.40
N VAL A 488 35.69 -18.75 4.27
CA VAL A 488 35.91 -17.29 4.27
C VAL A 488 37.36 -16.94 4.59
N SER A 489 37.97 -17.64 5.52
CA SER A 489 39.40 -17.44 5.85
C SER A 489 40.31 -17.76 4.66
N ASP A 490 39.98 -18.82 3.91
CA ASP A 490 40.77 -19.27 2.75
C ASP A 490 40.67 -18.32 1.53
N ILE A 491 39.49 -17.73 1.28
CA ILE A 491 39.30 -16.80 0.13
C ILE A 491 39.40 -15.32 0.52
N GLY A 492 39.35 -15.00 1.83
CA GLY A 492 39.20 -13.64 2.33
C GLY A 492 37.77 -13.11 2.30
N LEU A 493 37.52 -12.00 2.98
CA LEU A 493 36.21 -11.35 3.02
C LEU A 493 35.87 -10.58 1.73
N CYS A 494 36.88 -10.07 1.02
CA CYS A 494 36.66 -9.21 -0.13
C CYS A 494 35.91 -9.91 -1.30
N PRO A 495 36.17 -11.15 -1.70
CA PRO A 495 35.35 -11.86 -2.68
C PRO A 495 33.90 -12.01 -2.22
N VAL A 496 33.64 -12.25 -0.94
CA VAL A 496 32.29 -12.35 -0.37
C VAL A 496 31.57 -11.01 -0.47
N MET A 497 32.25 -9.90 -0.11
CA MET A 497 31.65 -8.56 -0.22
C MET A 497 31.35 -8.19 -1.69
N LYS A 498 32.24 -8.50 -2.62
CA LYS A 498 32.00 -8.29 -4.06
C LYS A 498 30.78 -9.09 -4.56
N MET A 499 30.64 -10.33 -4.13
CA MET A 499 29.51 -11.18 -4.46
C MET A 499 28.21 -10.59 -3.91
N THR A 500 28.17 -10.17 -2.65
CA THR A 500 27.01 -9.55 -2.05
C THR A 500 26.67 -8.18 -2.67
N ASP A 501 27.67 -7.37 -3.01
CA ASP A 501 27.46 -6.10 -3.75
C ASP A 501 26.87 -6.37 -5.14
N ALA A 502 27.35 -7.40 -5.89
CA ALA A 502 26.81 -7.78 -7.20
C ALA A 502 25.37 -8.33 -7.12
N LEU A 503 24.99 -8.91 -6.01
CA LEU A 503 23.64 -9.39 -5.69
C LEU A 503 22.78 -8.35 -4.96
N HIS A 504 23.29 -7.13 -4.75
CA HIS A 504 22.65 -6.04 -4.02
C HIS A 504 22.16 -6.44 -2.62
N VAL A 505 22.90 -7.34 -1.94
CA VAL A 505 22.60 -7.73 -0.55
C VAL A 505 23.18 -6.69 0.39
N VAL A 506 22.28 -5.89 0.99
CA VAL A 506 22.60 -4.83 1.96
C VAL A 506 21.88 -5.09 3.27
N GLN A 507 22.26 -4.39 4.33
CA GLN A 507 21.51 -4.43 5.58
C GLN A 507 20.13 -3.78 5.36
N GLY A 508 19.11 -4.20 6.11
CA GLY A 508 17.77 -3.60 6.04
C GLY A 508 17.73 -2.10 6.33
N SER A 509 18.79 -1.55 6.98
CA SER A 509 19.01 -0.10 7.12
C SER A 509 19.46 0.60 5.84
N GLY A 510 19.86 -0.15 4.81
CA GLY A 510 20.51 0.36 3.60
C GLY A 510 22.03 0.49 3.70
N GLU A 511 22.62 0.17 4.86
CA GLU A 511 24.07 0.18 5.04
C GLU A 511 24.72 -1.06 4.41
N LYS A 512 25.99 -0.92 4.03
CA LYS A 512 26.78 -2.05 3.54
C LYS A 512 27.00 -3.09 4.64
N LEU A 513 27.16 -4.34 4.23
CA LEU A 513 27.53 -5.42 5.14
C LEU A 513 28.95 -5.20 5.70
N PRO A 514 29.21 -5.51 6.97
CA PRO A 514 30.55 -5.37 7.56
C PRO A 514 31.48 -6.50 7.12
N GLU A 515 32.76 -6.16 6.96
CA GLU A 515 33.83 -7.11 6.63
C GLU A 515 34.30 -7.87 7.88
N VAL A 516 33.48 -8.81 8.36
CA VAL A 516 33.76 -9.67 9.51
C VAL A 516 33.44 -11.13 9.17
N PRO A 517 34.20 -12.14 9.66
CA PRO A 517 33.94 -13.55 9.32
C PRO A 517 32.54 -14.04 9.72
N ALA A 518 31.96 -13.51 10.79
CA ALA A 518 30.61 -13.83 11.24
C ALA A 518 29.53 -13.52 10.20
N ILE A 519 29.81 -12.70 9.15
CA ILE A 519 28.88 -12.46 8.05
C ILE A 519 28.57 -13.75 7.28
N SER A 520 29.52 -14.71 7.21
CA SER A 520 29.29 -16.02 6.58
C SER A 520 28.16 -16.82 7.21
N LEU A 521 27.83 -16.49 8.46
CA LEU A 521 26.74 -17.10 9.23
C LEU A 521 25.49 -16.21 9.27
N GLY A 522 25.45 -15.11 8.48
CA GLY A 522 24.29 -14.21 8.38
C GLY A 522 24.01 -13.40 9.64
N SER A 523 25.06 -12.87 10.28
CA SER A 523 24.97 -12.11 11.52
C SER A 523 24.27 -10.74 11.39
N LYS A 524 23.99 -10.27 10.18
CA LYS A 524 23.37 -8.97 9.91
C LYS A 524 21.96 -9.11 9.32
N GLY A 525 21.12 -8.12 9.65
CA GLY A 525 19.74 -8.11 9.22
C GLY A 525 19.59 -7.70 7.75
N VAL A 526 18.81 -8.49 7.00
CA VAL A 526 18.47 -8.26 5.59
C VAL A 526 16.96 -8.45 5.45
N SER A 527 16.33 -7.86 4.44
CA SER A 527 14.90 -8.05 4.20
C SER A 527 14.60 -9.31 3.38
N PRO A 528 13.40 -9.90 3.51
CA PRO A 528 12.95 -11.01 2.68
C PRO A 528 13.00 -10.71 1.18
N LEU A 529 12.64 -9.52 0.74
CA LEU A 529 12.72 -9.12 -0.66
C LEU A 529 14.15 -9.16 -1.18
N THR A 530 15.10 -8.61 -0.43
CA THR A 530 16.52 -8.64 -0.79
C THR A 530 17.04 -10.08 -0.90
N MET A 531 16.67 -10.96 0.03
CA MET A 531 17.06 -12.37 -0.01
C MET A 531 16.41 -13.12 -1.16
N ALA A 532 15.11 -12.93 -1.43
CA ALA A 532 14.42 -13.55 -2.56
C ALA A 532 15.02 -13.11 -3.90
N SER A 533 15.34 -11.81 -4.04
CA SER A 533 15.95 -11.26 -5.25
C SER A 533 17.38 -11.78 -5.47
N ALA A 534 18.16 -11.91 -4.41
CA ALA A 534 19.51 -12.46 -4.49
C ALA A 534 19.50 -13.96 -4.88
N TYR A 535 18.54 -14.74 -4.36
CA TYR A 535 18.39 -16.15 -4.73
C TYR A 535 17.79 -16.32 -6.14
N ALA A 536 16.97 -15.37 -6.61
CA ALA A 536 16.50 -15.34 -7.99
C ALA A 536 17.67 -15.28 -9.00
N ALA A 537 18.82 -14.72 -8.61
CA ALA A 537 20.02 -14.72 -9.44
C ALA A 537 20.62 -16.13 -9.62
N PHE A 538 20.54 -17.03 -8.63
CA PHE A 538 20.91 -18.42 -8.81
C PHE A 538 19.96 -19.14 -9.78
N ALA A 539 18.64 -18.92 -9.62
CA ALA A 539 17.63 -19.48 -10.50
C ALA A 539 17.79 -19.04 -11.97
N SER A 540 18.20 -17.78 -12.19
CA SER A 540 18.43 -17.19 -13.52
C SER A 540 19.87 -17.32 -14.00
N ARG A 541 20.60 -18.33 -13.52
CA ARG A 541 21.95 -18.68 -13.96
C ARG A 541 22.92 -17.50 -13.83
N GLY A 542 22.90 -16.81 -12.69
CA GLY A 542 23.82 -15.75 -12.34
C GLY A 542 23.39 -14.34 -12.75
N MET A 543 22.21 -14.15 -13.32
CA MET A 543 21.66 -12.83 -13.65
C MET A 543 20.87 -12.27 -12.48
N TYR A 544 21.34 -11.20 -11.85
CA TYR A 544 20.59 -10.43 -10.88
C TYR A 544 19.78 -9.34 -11.58
N CYS A 545 18.50 -9.20 -11.25
CA CYS A 545 17.63 -8.14 -11.75
C CYS A 545 17.07 -7.34 -10.57
N THR A 546 17.11 -6.00 -10.66
CA THR A 546 16.55 -5.13 -9.60
C THR A 546 15.05 -5.34 -9.46
N PRO A 547 14.51 -5.42 -8.21
CA PRO A 547 13.09 -5.63 -7.98
C PRO A 547 12.22 -4.53 -8.59
N ILE A 548 11.12 -4.89 -9.24
CA ILE A 548 10.08 -3.98 -9.73
C ILE A 548 8.70 -4.45 -9.28
N VAL A 549 7.80 -3.45 -9.06
CA VAL A 549 6.41 -3.68 -8.67
C VAL A 549 5.42 -2.92 -9.55
N ILE A 550 5.88 -1.99 -10.38
CA ILE A 550 5.06 -1.17 -11.28
C ILE A 550 5.40 -1.52 -12.72
N GLU A 551 4.42 -2.04 -13.48
CA GLU A 551 4.59 -2.36 -14.91
C GLU A 551 4.24 -1.19 -15.80
N SER A 552 3.17 -0.47 -15.48
CA SER A 552 2.73 0.69 -16.27
C SER A 552 1.87 1.62 -15.43
N ILE A 553 1.89 2.89 -15.80
CA ILE A 553 1.00 3.91 -15.24
C ILE A 553 0.34 4.67 -16.38
N ALA A 554 -1.00 4.74 -16.34
CA ALA A 554 -1.78 5.63 -17.15
C ALA A 554 -2.38 6.73 -16.27
N GLN A 555 -2.29 7.99 -16.70
CA GLN A 555 -2.89 9.14 -16.02
C GLN A 555 -4.02 9.72 -16.86
N LYS A 556 -5.18 9.95 -16.23
CA LYS A 556 -6.31 10.63 -16.85
C LYS A 556 -6.23 12.13 -16.52
N ILE A 557 -6.05 12.96 -17.54
CA ILE A 557 -6.09 14.43 -17.45
C ILE A 557 -7.23 14.93 -18.32
N GLY A 558 -8.34 15.33 -17.69
CA GLY A 558 -9.59 15.60 -18.41
C GLY A 558 -10.05 14.34 -19.15
N ASN A 559 -10.27 14.45 -20.47
CA ASN A 559 -10.69 13.34 -21.32
C ASN A 559 -9.51 12.64 -22.04
N LYS A 560 -8.26 13.03 -21.74
CA LYS A 560 -7.05 12.41 -22.33
C LYS A 560 -6.43 11.45 -21.34
N GLN A 561 -6.03 10.28 -21.85
CA GLN A 561 -5.20 9.32 -21.13
C GLN A 561 -3.75 9.48 -21.62
N GLN A 562 -2.82 9.61 -20.67
CA GLN A 562 -1.39 9.72 -20.93
C GLN A 562 -0.67 8.61 -20.18
N SER A 563 0.28 7.93 -20.84
CA SER A 563 1.19 7.02 -20.15
C SER A 563 2.30 7.81 -19.48
N LEU A 564 2.66 7.41 -18.26
CA LEU A 564 3.83 7.91 -17.54
C LEU A 564 4.97 6.90 -17.69
N ASP A 565 6.20 7.42 -17.71
CA ASP A 565 7.38 6.57 -17.61
C ASP A 565 7.42 5.88 -16.25
N VAL A 566 7.86 4.62 -16.22
CA VAL A 566 7.94 3.81 -15.00
C VAL A 566 9.37 3.27 -14.81
N PRO A 567 9.76 2.96 -13.55
CA PRO A 567 11.02 2.29 -13.28
C PRO A 567 11.11 0.97 -14.05
N LYS A 568 12.27 0.67 -14.61
CA LYS A 568 12.54 -0.60 -15.28
C LYS A 568 13.52 -1.41 -14.46
N SER A 569 13.35 -2.73 -14.44
CA SER A 569 14.35 -3.61 -13.89
C SER A 569 15.65 -3.50 -14.69
N THR A 570 16.75 -3.38 -13.98
CA THR A 570 18.10 -3.46 -14.57
C THR A 570 18.69 -4.80 -14.18
N CYS A 571 19.09 -5.59 -15.19
CA CYS A 571 19.69 -6.88 -14.98
C CYS A 571 21.20 -6.83 -15.24
N SER A 572 21.98 -7.43 -14.36
CA SER A 572 23.44 -7.55 -14.47
C SER A 572 23.89 -8.95 -14.08
N ARG A 573 25.00 -9.40 -14.63
CA ARG A 573 25.58 -10.69 -14.27
C ARG A 573 26.35 -10.56 -12.95
N ALA A 574 25.86 -11.22 -11.93
CA ALA A 574 26.49 -11.26 -10.60
C ALA A 574 27.53 -12.37 -10.46
N MET A 575 27.35 -13.48 -11.19
CA MET A 575 28.26 -14.63 -11.20
C MET A 575 28.19 -15.38 -12.55
N SER A 576 29.14 -16.27 -12.79
CA SER A 576 29.14 -17.15 -13.96
C SER A 576 27.96 -18.14 -13.90
N GLU A 577 27.49 -18.58 -15.09
CA GLU A 577 26.44 -19.61 -15.18
C GLU A 577 26.88 -20.89 -14.45
N LYS A 578 28.14 -21.28 -14.63
CA LYS A 578 28.71 -22.47 -13.95
C LYS A 578 28.63 -22.37 -12.45
N THR A 579 28.92 -21.21 -11.86
CA THR A 579 28.82 -20.98 -10.41
C THR A 579 27.36 -21.08 -9.94
N ALA A 580 26.43 -20.43 -10.65
CA ALA A 580 25.01 -20.48 -10.32
C ALA A 580 24.44 -21.91 -10.41
N ASP A 581 24.77 -22.64 -11.48
CA ASP A 581 24.35 -24.04 -11.68
C ASP A 581 24.94 -24.96 -10.59
N THR A 582 26.23 -24.74 -10.21
CA THR A 582 26.86 -25.45 -9.09
C THR A 582 26.18 -25.17 -7.75
N VAL A 583 25.88 -23.88 -7.45
CA VAL A 583 25.16 -23.50 -6.24
C VAL A 583 23.75 -24.13 -6.21
N SER A 584 23.06 -24.17 -7.36
CA SER A 584 21.74 -24.82 -7.48
C SER A 584 21.81 -26.31 -7.13
N THR A 585 22.85 -27.00 -7.63
CA THR A 585 23.10 -28.42 -7.29
C THR A 585 23.37 -28.60 -5.77
N LEU A 586 24.16 -27.70 -5.16
CA LEU A 586 24.39 -27.74 -3.71
C LEU A 586 23.13 -27.51 -2.89
N LEU A 587 22.28 -26.55 -3.32
CA LEU A 587 21.06 -26.18 -2.61
C LEU A 587 19.91 -27.17 -2.87
N GLN A 588 19.90 -27.89 -3.99
CA GLN A 588 19.02 -29.03 -4.19
C GLN A 588 19.31 -30.13 -3.15
N GLY A 589 20.57 -30.41 -2.86
CA GLY A 589 20.95 -31.36 -1.81
C GLY A 589 20.43 -31.00 -0.42
N VAL A 590 20.22 -29.70 -0.13
CA VAL A 590 19.64 -29.24 1.14
C VAL A 590 18.17 -29.65 1.25
N VAL A 591 17.38 -29.55 0.17
CA VAL A 591 15.96 -29.88 0.16
C VAL A 591 15.70 -31.37 -0.06
N ASP A 592 16.60 -32.09 -0.74
CA ASP A 592 16.46 -33.53 -0.98
C ASP A 592 16.75 -34.36 0.28
N SER A 593 17.84 -34.03 0.99
CA SER A 593 18.34 -34.86 2.08
C SER A 593 18.91 -34.08 3.28
N GLY A 594 18.99 -32.75 3.19
CA GLY A 594 19.57 -31.87 4.21
C GLY A 594 18.54 -31.27 5.15
N THR A 595 18.94 -30.13 5.74
CA THR A 595 18.16 -29.38 6.74
C THR A 595 16.84 -28.82 6.19
N GLY A 596 16.68 -28.69 4.87
CA GLY A 596 15.52 -28.16 4.17
C GLY A 596 14.52 -29.18 3.67
N LYS A 597 14.68 -30.48 4.01
CA LYS A 597 13.84 -31.56 3.46
C LYS A 597 12.32 -31.31 3.60
N ALA A 598 11.86 -30.70 4.68
CA ALA A 598 10.45 -30.40 4.89
C ALA A 598 9.91 -29.31 3.91
N ALA A 599 10.78 -28.51 3.30
CA ALA A 599 10.43 -27.50 2.32
C ALA A 599 10.48 -28.03 0.88
N GLY A 600 11.03 -29.22 0.62
CA GLY A 600 11.19 -29.79 -0.71
C GLY A 600 9.86 -29.94 -1.46
N LEU A 601 9.79 -29.48 -2.71
CA LEU A 601 8.70 -29.72 -3.64
C LEU A 601 8.91 -31.07 -4.31
N THR A 602 7.84 -31.81 -4.59
CA THR A 602 7.91 -33.17 -5.16
C THR A 602 7.57 -33.24 -6.64
N ASP A 603 7.02 -32.17 -7.19
CA ASP A 603 6.50 -32.09 -8.56
C ASP A 603 7.41 -31.32 -9.51
N ARG A 604 8.48 -30.70 -8.99
CA ARG A 604 9.41 -29.84 -9.78
C ARG A 604 10.76 -29.68 -9.11
N ASP A 605 11.76 -29.34 -9.94
CA ASP A 605 13.08 -29.00 -9.45
C ASP A 605 13.02 -27.78 -8.52
N ASN A 606 13.65 -27.93 -7.36
CA ASN A 606 13.72 -26.87 -6.38
C ASN A 606 15.03 -26.92 -5.59
N ALA A 607 15.45 -25.77 -5.10
CA ALA A 607 16.68 -25.59 -4.36
C ALA A 607 16.44 -24.57 -3.23
N GLY A 608 17.09 -24.71 -2.10
CA GLY A 608 16.86 -23.77 -1.01
C GLY A 608 17.82 -23.95 0.16
N LYS A 609 17.74 -23.01 1.09
CA LYS A 609 18.59 -23.00 2.30
C LYS A 609 17.79 -22.59 3.53
N THR A 610 17.96 -23.34 4.60
CA THR A 610 17.48 -22.99 5.93
C THR A 610 18.41 -21.98 6.59
N GLY A 611 17.86 -21.08 7.39
CA GLY A 611 18.58 -20.17 8.27
C GLY A 611 18.02 -20.22 9.68
N THR A 612 18.90 -20.20 10.66
CA THR A 612 18.54 -20.09 12.07
C THR A 612 19.63 -19.22 12.72
N THR A 613 19.25 -18.27 13.53
CA THR A 613 20.19 -17.43 14.27
C THR A 613 20.44 -17.98 15.66
N ASP A 614 21.52 -17.51 16.28
CA ASP A 614 21.81 -17.80 17.66
C ASP A 614 20.60 -17.52 18.55
N GLU A 615 20.40 -18.34 19.57
CA GLU A 615 19.24 -18.28 20.47
C GLU A 615 17.88 -18.46 19.75
N ARG A 616 17.86 -18.83 18.46
CA ARG A 616 16.64 -19.06 17.65
C ARG A 616 15.66 -17.88 17.64
N LYS A 617 16.19 -16.65 17.54
CA LYS A 617 15.37 -15.43 17.46
C LYS A 617 14.81 -15.18 16.08
N ASN A 618 15.48 -15.71 15.05
CA ASN A 618 15.04 -15.63 13.65
C ASN A 618 15.22 -17.02 13.00
N ALA A 619 14.21 -17.43 12.25
CA ALA A 619 14.23 -18.62 11.43
C ALA A 619 13.87 -18.24 9.99
N TRP A 620 14.58 -18.83 9.02
CA TRP A 620 14.44 -18.52 7.60
C TRP A 620 14.40 -19.77 6.75
N PHE A 621 13.66 -19.66 5.65
CA PHE A 621 13.85 -20.50 4.49
C PHE A 621 13.85 -19.62 3.24
N VAL A 622 14.89 -19.74 2.43
CA VAL A 622 14.98 -19.07 1.12
C VAL A 622 15.24 -20.14 0.07
N GLY A 623 14.39 -20.20 -0.92
CA GLY A 623 14.48 -21.22 -1.95
C GLY A 623 13.87 -20.76 -3.27
N TYR A 624 14.10 -21.55 -4.31
CA TYR A 624 13.66 -21.24 -5.66
C TYR A 624 13.43 -22.48 -6.51
N THR A 625 12.64 -22.29 -7.54
CA THR A 625 12.55 -23.12 -8.74
C THR A 625 13.16 -22.33 -9.90
N PRO A 626 13.36 -22.89 -11.10
CA PRO A 626 13.87 -22.11 -12.23
C PRO A 626 13.04 -20.87 -12.57
N ASN A 627 11.74 -20.84 -12.22
CA ASN A 627 10.81 -19.78 -12.59
C ASN A 627 10.22 -18.98 -11.42
N LEU A 628 10.57 -19.29 -10.16
CA LEU A 628 10.11 -18.53 -8.99
C LEU A 628 11.09 -18.63 -7.83
N SER A 629 11.42 -17.50 -7.19
CA SER A 629 12.24 -17.42 -5.99
C SER A 629 11.39 -16.88 -4.83
N GLY A 630 11.54 -17.45 -3.64
CA GLY A 630 10.81 -17.04 -2.46
C GLY A 630 11.66 -17.04 -1.19
N ALA A 631 11.43 -16.05 -0.33
CA ALA A 631 12.03 -15.96 1.00
C ALA A 631 10.94 -15.90 2.06
N VAL A 632 11.09 -16.70 3.10
CA VAL A 632 10.22 -16.70 4.29
C VAL A 632 11.05 -16.46 5.53
N TRP A 633 10.64 -15.50 6.33
CA TRP A 633 11.17 -15.21 7.65
C TRP A 633 10.11 -15.44 8.73
N VAL A 634 10.54 -15.98 9.88
CA VAL A 634 9.73 -16.13 11.09
C VAL A 634 10.53 -15.61 12.27
N GLY A 635 9.93 -14.74 13.10
CA GLY A 635 10.57 -14.15 14.27
C GLY A 635 9.75 -13.04 14.91
N SER A 636 10.34 -12.28 15.84
CA SER A 636 9.70 -11.11 16.44
C SER A 636 10.36 -9.82 15.95
N ALA A 637 9.57 -8.93 15.33
CA ALA A 637 10.07 -7.64 14.83
C ALA A 637 10.28 -6.60 15.95
N SER A 638 9.56 -6.71 17.05
CA SER A 638 9.57 -5.75 18.16
C SER A 638 10.22 -6.28 19.44
N GLN A 639 10.25 -7.58 19.60
CA GLN A 639 10.77 -8.25 20.80
C GLN A 639 11.71 -9.37 20.36
N GLN A 640 12.83 -9.53 21.02
CA GLN A 640 13.76 -10.61 20.73
C GLN A 640 13.29 -11.93 21.39
N VAL A 641 12.21 -12.48 20.86
CA VAL A 641 11.63 -13.73 21.35
C VAL A 641 12.49 -14.90 20.90
N GLN A 642 12.95 -15.70 21.85
CA GLN A 642 13.57 -17.00 21.56
C GLN A 642 12.49 -18.00 21.17
N MET A 643 12.62 -18.61 19.99
CA MET A 643 11.67 -19.62 19.51
C MET A 643 12.03 -21.02 20.02
N LYS A 644 11.98 -21.15 21.36
CA LYS A 644 12.18 -22.38 22.12
C LYS A 644 10.99 -22.58 23.06
N ASN A 645 10.44 -23.80 23.10
CA ASN A 645 9.25 -24.16 23.89
C ASN A 645 8.08 -23.18 23.64
N ILE A 646 7.75 -22.99 22.37
CA ILE A 646 6.81 -21.98 21.90
C ILE A 646 5.68 -22.61 21.10
N THR A 647 4.49 -22.01 21.19
CA THR A 647 3.36 -22.37 20.31
C THR A 647 3.25 -21.37 19.18
N ILE A 648 3.26 -21.84 17.93
CA ILE A 648 3.13 -21.06 16.70
C ILE A 648 2.05 -21.73 15.83
N GLY A 649 1.08 -20.97 15.34
CA GLY A 649 -0.02 -21.51 14.55
C GLY A 649 -0.87 -22.57 15.27
N GLY A 650 -0.84 -22.56 16.61
CA GLY A 650 -1.50 -23.57 17.43
C GLY A 650 -0.70 -24.87 17.63
N GLN A 651 0.49 -25.00 17.01
CA GLN A 651 1.37 -26.14 17.18
C GLN A 651 2.51 -25.82 18.16
N TYR A 652 2.82 -26.77 19.05
CA TYR A 652 3.96 -26.65 19.98
C TYR A 652 5.25 -27.03 19.28
N HIS A 653 6.28 -26.22 19.47
CA HIS A 653 7.64 -26.42 18.98
C HIS A 653 8.62 -26.35 20.16
N GLU A 654 9.35 -27.41 20.40
CA GLU A 654 10.45 -27.40 21.35
C GLU A 654 11.55 -26.45 20.88
N LEU A 655 11.93 -26.55 19.60
CA LEU A 655 12.91 -25.71 18.93
C LEU A 655 12.40 -25.35 17.52
N VAL A 656 12.51 -24.09 17.12
CA VAL A 656 12.19 -23.65 15.76
C VAL A 656 13.44 -23.46 14.95
N PHE A 657 13.55 -24.20 13.87
CA PHE A 657 14.57 -24.09 12.83
C PHE A 657 13.96 -23.63 11.52
N GLY A 658 14.80 -23.21 10.57
CA GLY A 658 14.33 -22.79 9.25
C GLY A 658 13.53 -23.85 8.49
N GLY A 659 13.77 -25.14 8.73
CA GLY A 659 12.99 -26.24 8.16
C GLY A 659 11.67 -26.54 8.88
N ALA A 660 11.47 -26.03 10.11
CA ALA A 660 10.32 -26.42 10.94
C ALA A 660 9.04 -25.59 10.67
N VAL A 661 9.18 -24.26 10.52
CA VAL A 661 8.05 -23.36 10.26
C VAL A 661 8.25 -22.58 8.95
N PRO A 662 9.38 -21.87 8.70
CA PRO A 662 9.57 -21.17 7.42
C PRO A 662 9.55 -22.08 6.19
N GLY A 663 10.11 -23.30 6.31
CA GLY A 663 10.14 -24.27 5.20
C GLY A 663 8.76 -24.68 4.71
N PRO A 664 7.87 -25.19 5.58
CA PRO A 664 6.46 -25.48 5.24
C PRO A 664 5.71 -24.27 4.65
N ILE A 665 5.87 -23.06 5.23
CA ILE A 665 5.28 -21.85 4.68
C ILE A 665 5.75 -21.62 3.24
N TRP A 666 7.06 -21.74 2.99
CA TRP A 666 7.61 -21.59 1.65
C TRP A 666 7.07 -22.64 0.69
N LYS A 667 7.00 -23.90 1.11
CA LYS A 667 6.49 -25.01 0.32
C LYS A 667 5.06 -24.76 -0.13
N ASP A 668 4.17 -24.43 0.79
CA ASP A 668 2.75 -24.22 0.48
C ASP A 668 2.55 -22.99 -0.41
N ALA A 669 3.25 -21.88 -0.11
CA ALA A 669 3.24 -20.67 -0.93
C ALA A 669 3.70 -20.93 -2.37
N MET A 670 4.82 -21.69 -2.54
CA MET A 670 5.35 -22.02 -3.86
C MET A 670 4.45 -23.02 -4.61
N THR A 671 3.92 -24.02 -3.93
CA THR A 671 3.01 -25.02 -4.53
C THR A 671 1.78 -24.32 -5.11
N GLY A 672 1.13 -23.44 -4.34
CA GLY A 672 -0.04 -22.72 -4.83
C GLY A 672 0.30 -21.71 -5.92
N ALA A 673 1.39 -20.92 -5.76
CA ALA A 673 1.81 -19.92 -6.73
C ALA A 673 2.20 -20.52 -8.09
N LEU A 674 2.68 -21.77 -8.10
CA LEU A 674 3.14 -22.48 -9.29
C LEU A 674 2.13 -23.51 -9.83
N ALA A 675 0.95 -23.62 -9.21
CA ALA A 675 -0.09 -24.53 -9.69
C ALA A 675 -0.51 -24.16 -11.11
N GLY A 676 -0.47 -25.18 -12.01
CA GLY A 676 -0.78 -24.99 -13.44
C GLY A 676 0.29 -24.27 -14.27
N LYS A 677 1.43 -23.90 -13.69
CA LYS A 677 2.56 -23.31 -14.41
C LYS A 677 3.57 -24.38 -14.82
N ASP A 678 4.34 -24.09 -15.89
CA ASP A 678 5.40 -24.98 -16.38
C ASP A 678 6.42 -25.29 -15.29
N SER A 679 7.05 -26.49 -15.40
CA SER A 679 8.07 -26.98 -14.49
C SER A 679 9.39 -27.22 -15.23
N PRO A 680 10.14 -26.15 -15.56
CA PRO A 680 11.46 -26.29 -16.15
C PRO A 680 12.46 -26.89 -15.15
N SER A 681 13.51 -27.53 -15.68
CA SER A 681 14.57 -28.14 -14.86
C SER A 681 15.78 -27.23 -14.73
N PHE A 682 16.54 -27.40 -13.63
CA PHE A 682 17.84 -26.77 -13.45
C PHE A 682 18.91 -27.37 -14.37
N ASN A 683 19.91 -26.57 -14.70
CA ASN A 683 21.17 -27.04 -15.31
C ASN A 683 22.12 -27.48 -14.18
N LEU A 684 21.96 -28.72 -13.74
CA LEU A 684 22.74 -29.26 -12.60
C LEU A 684 24.15 -29.66 -13.02
N VAL A 685 25.10 -29.50 -12.08
CA VAL A 685 26.49 -29.91 -12.24
C VAL A 685 26.74 -31.17 -11.43
N ASP A 686 27.35 -32.20 -12.04
CA ASP A 686 27.73 -33.40 -11.30
C ASP A 686 28.88 -33.09 -10.32
N ILE A 687 28.60 -33.23 -9.03
CA ILE A 687 29.58 -33.06 -7.94
C ILE A 687 29.80 -34.43 -7.32
N PRO A 688 31.03 -35.02 -7.44
CA PRO A 688 31.32 -36.35 -6.95
C PRO A 688 31.03 -36.52 -5.46
N ASP A 689 30.30 -37.59 -5.08
CA ASP A 689 30.03 -37.97 -3.70
C ASP A 689 31.23 -38.67 -3.05
N GLU A 690 31.37 -38.51 -1.73
CA GLU A 690 32.47 -39.10 -0.94
C GLU A 690 32.42 -40.63 -0.87
N ASP A 691 31.21 -41.21 -1.00
CA ASP A 691 30.98 -42.63 -0.65
C ASP A 691 31.31 -43.64 -1.76
N LYS A 692 31.46 -43.20 -3.01
CA LYS A 692 31.73 -44.14 -4.12
C LYS A 692 33.18 -44.67 -4.20
N ASN A 693 34.13 -44.07 -3.47
CA ASN A 693 35.53 -44.51 -3.49
C ASN A 693 35.93 -45.35 -2.26
N LYS A 694 35.23 -45.29 -1.11
CA LYS A 694 35.57 -46.10 0.07
C LYS A 694 35.17 -47.56 -0.07
N ASP A 695 34.13 -47.88 -0.86
CA ASP A 695 33.74 -49.26 -1.10
C ASP A 695 34.55 -49.97 -2.20
N LYS A 696 35.22 -49.21 -3.08
CA LYS A 696 36.14 -49.79 -4.07
C LYS A 696 37.49 -50.19 -3.46
N ASP A 697 37.97 -49.48 -2.42
CA ASP A 697 39.21 -49.84 -1.76
C ASP A 697 39.01 -50.95 -0.70
N LYS A 698 37.82 -51.07 -0.08
CA LYS A 698 37.52 -52.20 0.82
C LYS A 698 37.36 -53.51 0.09
N ASN A 699 36.97 -53.50 -1.19
CA ASN A 699 36.91 -54.75 -2.00
C ASN A 699 38.28 -55.10 -2.60
N LYS A 700 39.22 -54.16 -2.72
CA LYS A 700 40.60 -54.50 -3.18
C LYS A 700 41.46 -55.17 -2.11
N ASP A 701 41.18 -54.92 -0.84
CA ASP A 701 41.94 -55.57 0.26
C ASP A 701 41.32 -56.92 0.68
N ARG A 702 40.11 -57.27 0.24
CA ARG A 702 39.49 -58.60 0.48
C ARG A 702 39.95 -59.70 -0.49
N ASP A 703 40.61 -59.34 -1.60
CA ASP A 703 41.08 -60.32 -2.61
C ASP A 703 42.55 -60.73 -2.38
N LYS A 704 43.20 -60.34 -1.28
CA LYS A 704 44.61 -60.67 -1.04
C LYS A 704 44.88 -61.62 0.08
N GLU A 705 43.85 -62.18 0.77
CA GLU A 705 44.04 -63.25 1.76
C GLU A 705 43.09 -64.43 1.50
N LYS A 706 43.53 -65.34 0.66
CA LYS A 706 43.13 -66.76 0.70
C LYS A 706 44.39 -67.61 0.59
N PRO A 707 44.70 -68.39 1.60
CA PRO A 707 45.59 -69.54 1.39
C PRO A 707 44.86 -70.69 0.74
N ASP A 708 45.55 -71.28 -0.18
CA ASP A 708 45.25 -72.51 -0.88
C ASP A 708 45.21 -73.66 0.13
N ASP A 709 44.09 -74.39 0.17
CA ASP A 709 44.15 -75.82 0.54
C ASP A 709 42.95 -76.56 -0.06
N GLY A 710 43.32 -77.61 -0.78
CA GLY A 710 42.43 -78.43 -1.56
C GLY A 710 41.62 -79.43 -0.77
N ASN A 711 40.60 -79.89 -1.36
CA ASN A 711 40.23 -81.27 -1.64
C ASN A 711 38.74 -81.61 -1.45
N ASN A 712 38.20 -82.12 -2.55
CA ASN A 712 37.12 -83.13 -2.72
C ASN A 712 35.80 -83.12 -1.96
N GLY A 713 34.79 -83.21 -2.81
CA GLY A 713 33.70 -84.13 -2.45
C GLY A 713 32.27 -83.57 -2.62
N ASP A 714 31.76 -83.73 -3.81
CA ASP A 714 30.51 -84.43 -4.15
C ASP A 714 29.14 -84.01 -3.51
N ASP A 715 28.15 -83.90 -4.40
CA ASP A 715 26.73 -84.19 -4.28
C ASP A 715 25.75 -83.19 -3.63
N GLY A 716 24.80 -82.83 -4.48
CA GLY A 716 23.39 -82.96 -4.10
C GLY A 716 22.55 -81.73 -3.90
N ASN A 717 21.99 -81.28 -4.98
CA ASN A 717 20.50 -81.10 -5.12
C ASN A 717 19.74 -80.15 -4.18
N ASN A 718 18.94 -79.34 -4.84
CA ASN A 718 17.56 -78.87 -4.51
C ASN A 718 17.30 -77.70 -3.53
N GLY A 719 16.67 -76.70 -4.10
CA GLY A 719 15.28 -76.31 -3.71
C GLY A 719 15.14 -75.26 -2.68
N GLY A 720 14.41 -74.25 -3.09
CA GLY A 720 13.45 -73.54 -2.23
C GLY A 720 13.90 -72.26 -1.59
N ASP A 721 13.46 -71.20 -2.15
CA ASP A 721 12.37 -70.28 -1.68
C ASP A 721 12.43 -69.71 -0.26
N ASP A 722 11.96 -68.50 -0.18
CA ASP A 722 11.40 -67.79 0.98
C ASP A 722 12.37 -67.05 1.92
N GLY A 723 12.42 -65.71 1.90
CA GLY A 723 11.50 -64.83 2.60
C GLY A 723 11.65 -64.85 4.10
N PHE A 724 12.10 -63.76 4.69
CA PHE A 724 11.54 -63.45 6.01
C PHE A 724 11.68 -61.97 6.40
N ILE A 725 10.54 -61.39 6.52
CA ILE A 725 10.02 -60.26 7.27
C ILE A 725 10.01 -60.59 8.76
N GLY A 726 10.26 -59.59 9.59
CA GLY A 726 9.80 -59.59 10.98
C GLY A 726 9.85 -58.13 11.47
N GLY A 727 8.87 -57.46 11.85
CA GLY A 727 7.52 -57.70 12.35
C GLY A 727 7.47 -57.81 13.87
N LEU A 728 6.93 -56.76 14.53
CA LEU A 728 6.31 -56.79 15.85
C LEU A 728 5.52 -55.50 15.98
N THR A 729 4.19 -55.41 15.81
CA THR A 729 3.02 -55.89 16.57
C THR A 729 3.10 -55.71 18.07
N ASP A 730 2.20 -54.96 18.68
CA ASP A 730 0.92 -55.40 19.26
C ASP A 730 0.21 -54.19 19.84
N GLY A 731 -1.10 -53.93 19.86
CA GLY A 731 -2.22 -54.84 19.78
C GLY A 731 -3.29 -54.32 20.73
N GLY A 732 -4.53 -54.39 20.32
CA GLY A 732 -5.66 -54.47 21.22
C GLY A 732 -6.73 -53.40 21.07
N ASN A 733 -7.64 -53.51 20.25
CA ASN A 733 -9.02 -54.06 20.25
C ASN A 733 -9.98 -53.49 21.31
N GLY A 734 -11.15 -53.01 20.85
CA GLY A 734 -12.33 -52.82 21.68
C GLY A 734 -13.40 -51.89 21.14
N ASN A 735 -14.13 -52.33 20.23
CA ASN A 735 -15.52 -52.38 19.82
C ASN A 735 -16.58 -51.63 20.65
N GLY A 736 -17.60 -51.07 19.94
CA GLY A 736 -18.98 -50.86 20.41
C GLY A 736 -19.50 -49.46 20.32
N GLY A 737 -20.20 -49.04 19.30
CA GLY A 737 -21.65 -49.18 19.13
C GLY A 737 -22.43 -47.92 19.47
N SER A 738 -23.04 -47.37 18.43
CA SER A 738 -24.40 -46.83 18.27
C SER A 738 -24.92 -45.59 19.02
N ASP A 739 -25.44 -44.73 18.20
CA ASP A 739 -26.73 -44.05 18.22
C ASP A 739 -27.04 -42.95 19.24
N GLY A 740 -27.49 -41.83 18.66
CA GLY A 740 -28.73 -41.21 19.13
C GLY A 740 -28.65 -39.80 19.65
N GLY A 741 -29.16 -38.85 18.86
CA GLY A 741 -30.15 -37.90 19.38
C GLY A 741 -29.68 -36.53 19.81
N PHE A 742 -29.98 -35.51 18.99
CA PHE A 742 -30.42 -34.17 19.43
C PHE A 742 -31.65 -34.28 20.38
N PRO A 743 -31.97 -33.32 21.27
CA PRO A 743 -32.17 -31.89 20.97
C PRO A 743 -31.91 -30.87 22.11
N GLY A 744 -31.72 -29.68 21.76
CA GLY A 744 -32.55 -28.50 22.09
C GLY A 744 -32.50 -27.86 23.48
N ASN A 745 -32.45 -26.52 23.41
CA ASN A 745 -33.09 -25.49 24.19
C ASN A 745 -32.40 -24.84 25.42
N LEU A 746 -32.13 -23.55 25.19
CA LEU A 746 -32.81 -22.37 25.80
C LEU A 746 -32.44 -21.99 27.25
N ILE A 747 -32.15 -20.70 27.41
CA ILE A 747 -32.72 -19.72 28.34
C ILE A 747 -31.69 -18.96 29.20
N GLN A 748 -31.69 -17.65 28.93
CA GLN A 748 -31.68 -16.44 29.76
C GLN A 748 -30.43 -16.01 30.53
N GLY A 749 -30.09 -14.74 30.22
CA GLY A 749 -29.43 -13.81 31.12
C GLY A 749 -30.33 -13.46 32.33
N PRO A 750 -30.04 -12.48 33.18
CA PRO A 750 -29.65 -11.10 32.83
C PRO A 750 -28.68 -10.41 33.82
N GLY A 751 -28.16 -9.28 33.47
CA GLY A 751 -28.40 -8.02 34.18
C GLY A 751 -27.26 -7.35 34.95
N ASN A 752 -27.15 -6.09 34.61
CA ASN A 752 -26.79 -4.91 35.40
C ASN A 752 -25.31 -4.55 35.64
N GLY A 753 -24.99 -3.39 35.00
CA GLY A 753 -23.93 -2.49 35.43
C GLY A 753 -24.21 -1.83 36.79
N PRO A 754 -23.54 -0.74 37.22
CA PRO A 754 -23.02 0.39 36.45
C PRO A 754 -21.75 1.07 37.04
N GLY A 755 -21.22 2.06 36.31
CA GLY A 755 -20.54 3.26 36.87
C GLY A 755 -19.03 3.19 36.92
N GLY A 756 -18.33 4.11 36.37
CA GLY A 756 -18.08 5.46 36.58
C GLY A 756 -16.62 5.85 36.43
N ARG A 757 -16.38 6.83 35.59
CA ARG A 757 -15.36 7.90 35.64
C ARG A 757 -13.88 7.57 35.91
N HIS A 758 -12.99 7.78 34.93
CA HIS A 758 -12.16 9.00 34.81
C HIS A 758 -11.60 9.10 33.40
#